data_d7d43147e0ba1330c75b750325695218
#
_entry.id   d7d43147e0ba1330c75b750325695218
#
_cell.length_a   1.000
_cell.length_b   1.000
_cell.length_c   1.000
_cell.angle_alpha   90.00
_cell.angle_beta   90.00
_cell.angle_gamma   90.00
#
_symmetry.space_group_name_H-M   'P 1'
#
loop_
_entity.id
_entity.type
_entity.pdbx_description
1 polymer ?
#
loop_
_entity_poly.entity_id
_entity_poly.type
_entity_poly.pdbx_seq_one_letter_code
_entity_poly.pdbx_strand_id
1 'polypeptide(L)'
;MKRIASIAALLVLGFAGSGFGQGVQTGLIRGVVKDAQGLVVPGVTVTATSPSLQGPRVAVTDTEGAFSLAALPAGDYTVTFELSGFTTATRKPAVPVGSTAIENVTLLTGGVAESINVVGQTPPVITSPVVGADFRHDEIESLATPRTIQGIAQLAPGVNENGPNTQTVVINGAFSFDNVFMVNGVDINDNLFAQPQNLFVEDAIEETQVLTSGISAEYGRFSGGVVNAITKSGGNSFSGSGRVNFLNPDWTTPTPFEVSRGTQHLDVLSRIYEGTFGGPIAKDRLWFFTSGRYANTSNQVTLQLTGLGLTSVDTNKRAEVKLTGTVAPNHTIQGGYLADPRTRTNNSGLQTFIIEPHSEVDRSNPNWYYYTNYRGVLRNNLLIEAQFSERRFQFEGDGGTSTNILDSPFLSVTQCACLYNAPYFDATDPEHRNNRQVTGSVTDYWAFHGRHETKAGGEWFRSQRSGGNSQSSTSYVFNSDFVADASGNPVLDATGRAIPQFVSGLSSVDFFPATRGGTMNIDNSSAFVQDHWAVNGHWSVDLGARFEHVKALSTPGDIVSINSNRIVPRLAAAYDVGGNGTHIVHLTYGQYSGRYNEAQIGANSVVGNPPDLNFTYTGPTGQGRDFAPGFNLANYPLDTAFVFNAPLANTLMDPALRSPLTHEVSASYGVNIGNGRGYAEGSFVYRKTRDFIEDFQTTAQGFSHVLVSITDPAAGGPSNDPTAPSFTNRLYANTNLAHREYDAVVLQSRYRVTNNWSINGHYTLQLKNDGNYQGEGSNTPGSTVFSNSPSIIGNFPEAFSADRNYPDGPLPSFERNRLRVWSVYLWNIGRFGDLSLSGLWRVDSALSYSLAARNQPLTSTQVGLMTAAGYPDAANLAALGPISGNAVFFGPLGSQSFAGYGLLDTSINYNVPVFRTLRPWVKLDVYNLFDNQKLIAWNTTVSQDPNSPRDALGLRTGYVPANAANFGTATGNTVSNLFSSAINAYPVAFTAAPAGGRTIRVAVGFRF
;
A
#
# COMPACT_ATOMS: atom_id res chain seq x y z
N MET A 1 11.45 -22.69 34.99
CA MET A 1 12.24 -23.54 34.09
C MET A 1 11.45 -24.72 33.51
N LYS A 2 10.73 -25.55 34.29
CA LYS A 2 9.94 -26.69 33.70
C LYS A 2 8.82 -26.19 32.74
N ARG A 3 8.15 -25.09 33.01
CA ARG A 3 7.10 -24.53 32.11
C ARG A 3 7.68 -23.95 30.83
N ILE A 4 8.81 -23.25 30.89
CA ILE A 4 9.53 -22.75 29.69
C ILE A 4 10.00 -23.89 28.82
N ALA A 5 10.51 -24.98 29.45
CA ALA A 5 10.89 -26.21 28.76
C ALA A 5 9.68 -26.94 28.15
N SER A 6 8.50 -26.90 28.79
CA SER A 6 7.26 -27.47 28.23
C SER A 6 6.70 -26.65 27.09
N ILE A 7 6.77 -25.32 27.13
CA ILE A 7 6.40 -24.44 26.03
C ILE A 7 7.39 -24.59 24.88
N ALA A 8 8.67 -24.64 25.16
CA ALA A 8 9.71 -24.95 24.17
C ALA A 8 9.56 -26.37 23.57
N ALA A 9 9.20 -27.38 24.37
CA ALA A 9 8.93 -28.73 23.89
C ALA A 9 7.62 -28.83 23.08
N LEU A 10 6.57 -28.09 23.43
CA LEU A 10 5.35 -27.96 22.63
C LEU A 10 5.62 -27.23 21.31
N LEU A 11 6.48 -26.22 21.32
CA LEU A 11 6.96 -25.54 20.11
C LEU A 11 7.76 -26.49 19.21
N VAL A 12 8.65 -27.31 19.77
CA VAL A 12 9.46 -28.27 19.00
C VAL A 12 8.62 -29.42 18.43
N LEU A 13 7.59 -29.89 19.14
CA LEU A 13 6.65 -30.89 18.65
C LEU A 13 5.60 -30.35 17.67
N GLY A 14 5.30 -29.05 17.71
CA GLY A 14 4.44 -28.35 16.74
C GLY A 14 5.10 -28.06 15.39
N PHE A 15 6.43 -28.08 15.31
CA PHE A 15 7.19 -27.81 14.07
C PHE A 15 7.13 -28.95 13.03
N ALA A 16 6.54 -30.10 13.35
CA ALA A 16 6.33 -31.19 12.39
C ALA A 16 5.08 -31.00 11.49
N GLY A 17 4.30 -29.93 11.63
CA GLY A 17 3.14 -29.63 10.82
C GLY A 17 2.67 -28.19 10.97
N SER A 18 2.89 -27.36 9.97
CA SER A 18 2.25 -26.07 9.67
C SER A 18 2.24 -24.99 10.78
N GLY A 19 3.03 -23.94 10.64
CA GLY A 19 3.14 -22.80 11.54
C GLY A 19 1.96 -21.79 11.44
N PHE A 20 1.72 -21.00 12.49
CA PHE A 20 0.53 -20.17 12.69
C PHE A 20 0.84 -18.77 13.32
N GLY A 21 0.29 -17.68 12.83
CA GLY A 21 0.06 -16.39 13.51
C GLY A 21 0.28 -15.06 12.82
N GLN A 22 -0.77 -14.34 12.37
CA GLN A 22 -0.75 -12.88 12.20
C GLN A 22 -2.17 -12.28 12.14
N GLY A 23 -2.35 -11.05 12.72
CA GLY A 23 -3.57 -10.23 12.62
C GLY A 23 -4.44 -10.22 13.87
N VAL A 24 -4.13 -9.34 14.85
CA VAL A 24 -4.99 -9.11 16.01
C VAL A 24 -6.30 -8.48 15.57
N GLN A 25 -7.44 -9.09 15.96
CA GLN A 25 -8.79 -8.58 15.67
C GLN A 25 -9.54 -8.20 16.96
N THR A 26 -8.90 -8.33 18.12
CA THR A 26 -9.50 -8.11 19.44
C THR A 26 -8.60 -7.32 20.35
N GLY A 27 -9.20 -6.71 21.36
CA GLY A 27 -8.50 -6.10 22.47
C GLY A 27 -8.72 -6.87 23.78
N LEU A 28 -8.29 -6.27 24.88
CA LEU A 28 -8.26 -6.82 26.21
C LEU A 28 -8.68 -5.75 27.23
N ILE A 29 -9.45 -6.11 28.27
CA ILE A 29 -9.65 -5.29 29.47
C ILE A 29 -8.96 -6.02 30.62
N ARG A 30 -8.08 -5.34 31.35
CA ARG A 30 -7.44 -5.85 32.57
C ARG A 30 -7.35 -4.80 33.65
N GLY A 31 -7.15 -5.22 34.89
CA GLY A 31 -6.96 -4.27 35.99
C GLY A 31 -6.81 -4.98 37.33
N VAL A 32 -6.77 -4.18 38.37
CA VAL A 32 -6.72 -4.63 39.79
C VAL A 32 -7.87 -4.00 40.53
N VAL A 33 -8.57 -4.83 41.30
CA VAL A 33 -9.64 -4.39 42.20
C VAL A 33 -9.07 -4.26 43.62
N LYS A 34 -9.29 -3.10 44.25
CA LYS A 34 -8.86 -2.79 45.61
C LYS A 34 -10.05 -2.33 46.44
N ASP A 35 -9.93 -2.40 47.72
CA ASP A 35 -10.87 -1.77 48.66
C ASP A 35 -10.51 -0.30 48.94
N ALA A 36 -11.34 0.37 49.80
CA ALA A 36 -11.12 1.76 50.18
C ALA A 36 -9.79 2.00 50.96
N GLN A 37 -9.23 0.94 51.53
CA GLN A 37 -7.96 0.95 52.25
C GLN A 37 -6.73 0.70 51.34
N GLY A 38 -6.99 0.40 50.07
CA GLY A 38 -5.94 0.09 49.07
C GLY A 38 -5.52 -1.36 49.06
N LEU A 39 -6.16 -2.26 49.79
CA LEU A 39 -5.90 -3.70 49.81
C LEU A 39 -6.55 -4.34 48.59
N VAL A 40 -5.90 -5.35 48.02
CA VAL A 40 -6.42 -6.10 46.87
C VAL A 40 -7.63 -6.93 47.26
N VAL A 41 -8.64 -7.03 46.37
CA VAL A 41 -9.91 -7.75 46.66
C VAL A 41 -10.00 -8.96 45.69
N PRO A 42 -9.74 -10.17 46.17
CA PRO A 42 -9.95 -11.40 45.39
C PRO A 42 -11.43 -11.79 45.34
N GLY A 43 -11.82 -12.58 44.31
CA GLY A 43 -13.17 -13.14 44.18
C GLY A 43 -14.24 -12.17 43.65
N VAL A 44 -13.85 -10.98 43.18
CA VAL A 44 -14.81 -10.04 42.54
C VAL A 44 -15.22 -10.58 41.19
N THR A 45 -16.49 -10.66 40.92
CA THR A 45 -17.03 -11.00 39.60
C THR A 45 -17.01 -9.76 38.73
N VAL A 46 -16.29 -9.85 37.60
CA VAL A 46 -16.15 -8.78 36.62
C VAL A 46 -16.87 -9.18 35.35
N THR A 47 -17.93 -8.46 34.99
CA THR A 47 -18.76 -8.76 33.81
C THR A 47 -18.69 -7.64 32.81
N ALA A 48 -18.26 -7.94 31.58
CA ALA A 48 -18.24 -7.00 30.44
C ALA A 48 -19.40 -7.30 29.49
N THR A 49 -20.08 -6.23 29.07
CA THR A 49 -21.16 -6.25 28.07
C THR A 49 -20.86 -5.16 27.00
N SER A 50 -21.23 -5.42 25.76
CA SER A 50 -21.10 -4.47 24.64
C SER A 50 -22.06 -4.83 23.51
N PRO A 51 -22.55 -3.86 22.71
CA PRO A 51 -23.23 -4.16 21.45
C PRO A 51 -22.37 -4.96 20.45
N SER A 52 -21.04 -4.76 20.49
CA SER A 52 -20.05 -5.48 19.66
C SER A 52 -19.75 -6.89 20.19
N LEU A 53 -20.15 -7.21 21.41
CA LEU A 53 -19.89 -8.48 22.06
C LEU A 53 -21.09 -9.43 21.93
N GLN A 54 -20.85 -10.66 21.55
CA GLN A 54 -21.85 -11.70 21.30
C GLN A 54 -22.34 -12.43 22.57
N GLY A 55 -22.38 -11.72 23.70
CA GLY A 55 -22.76 -12.23 25.01
C GLY A 55 -21.84 -11.71 26.09
N PRO A 56 -22.25 -11.68 27.38
CA PRO A 56 -21.39 -11.15 28.42
C PRO A 56 -20.11 -11.97 28.58
N ARG A 57 -19.01 -11.29 28.89
CA ARG A 57 -17.73 -11.89 29.28
C ARG A 57 -17.58 -11.74 30.79
N VAL A 58 -17.21 -12.82 31.44
CA VAL A 58 -17.07 -12.83 32.90
C VAL A 58 -15.68 -13.32 33.27
N ALA A 59 -15.04 -12.61 34.21
CA ALA A 59 -13.81 -13.02 34.88
C ALA A 59 -13.98 -12.87 36.39
N VAL A 60 -13.15 -13.55 37.17
CA VAL A 60 -13.11 -13.41 38.65
C VAL A 60 -11.72 -12.98 39.04
N THR A 61 -11.59 -12.01 39.94
CA THR A 61 -10.29 -11.53 40.41
C THR A 61 -9.52 -12.63 41.16
N ASP A 62 -8.23 -12.73 40.89
CA ASP A 62 -7.32 -13.66 41.54
C ASP A 62 -6.91 -13.24 42.95
N THR A 63 -5.98 -13.97 43.57
CA THR A 63 -5.46 -13.68 44.94
C THR A 63 -4.78 -12.33 45.07
N GLU A 64 -4.38 -11.72 43.96
CA GLU A 64 -3.76 -10.39 43.86
C GLU A 64 -4.79 -9.30 43.47
N GLY A 65 -6.09 -9.65 43.43
CA GLY A 65 -7.17 -8.77 43.02
C GLY A 65 -7.15 -8.46 41.53
N ALA A 66 -6.38 -9.15 40.72
CA ALA A 66 -6.25 -8.91 39.32
C ALA A 66 -7.31 -9.66 38.48
N PHE A 67 -7.74 -9.07 37.38
CA PHE A 67 -8.64 -9.67 36.41
C PHE A 67 -8.17 -9.40 34.98
N SER A 68 -8.60 -10.25 34.07
CA SER A 68 -8.35 -10.12 32.62
C SER A 68 -9.55 -10.64 31.83
N LEU A 69 -10.08 -9.80 30.94
CA LEU A 69 -11.15 -10.10 29.99
C LEU A 69 -10.55 -10.03 28.58
N ALA A 70 -10.04 -11.16 28.10
CA ALA A 70 -9.34 -11.26 26.82
C ALA A 70 -10.32 -11.52 25.65
N ALA A 71 -9.80 -11.36 24.42
CA ALA A 71 -10.50 -11.65 23.18
C ALA A 71 -11.81 -10.85 23.00
N LEU A 72 -11.76 -9.57 23.34
CA LEU A 72 -12.88 -8.65 23.21
C LEU A 72 -12.86 -8.00 21.80
N PRO A 73 -13.97 -8.07 21.03
CA PRO A 73 -14.11 -7.25 19.82
C PRO A 73 -13.89 -5.76 20.11
N ALA A 74 -13.42 -5.00 19.12
CA ALA A 74 -13.34 -3.55 19.26
C ALA A 74 -14.73 -2.95 19.54
N GLY A 75 -14.77 -1.93 20.41
CA GLY A 75 -16.03 -1.26 20.75
C GLY A 75 -16.07 -0.68 22.15
N ASP A 76 -17.24 -0.12 22.52
CA ASP A 76 -17.49 0.41 23.84
C ASP A 76 -18.10 -0.66 24.74
N TYR A 77 -17.57 -0.77 25.95
CA TYR A 77 -17.94 -1.79 26.92
C TYR A 77 -18.57 -1.16 28.16
N THR A 78 -19.48 -1.89 28.76
CA THR A 78 -19.93 -1.65 30.16
C THR A 78 -19.39 -2.79 31.01
N VAL A 79 -18.53 -2.48 31.96
CA VAL A 79 -17.89 -3.46 32.86
C VAL A 79 -18.42 -3.24 34.27
N THR A 80 -19.04 -4.26 34.85
CA THR A 80 -19.58 -4.27 36.24
C THR A 80 -18.67 -5.13 37.11
N PHE A 81 -18.47 -4.65 38.34
CA PHE A 81 -17.64 -5.29 39.37
C PHE A 81 -18.53 -5.58 40.59
N GLU A 82 -18.71 -6.84 40.92
CA GLU A 82 -19.67 -7.30 41.94
C GLU A 82 -18.99 -8.25 42.92
N LEU A 83 -19.14 -7.97 44.21
CA LEU A 83 -18.80 -8.85 45.31
C LEU A 83 -19.76 -8.63 46.50
N SER A 84 -20.23 -9.69 47.12
CA SER A 84 -21.11 -9.60 48.29
C SER A 84 -20.45 -8.79 49.40
N GLY A 85 -21.16 -7.80 49.94
CA GLY A 85 -20.64 -6.86 50.93
C GLY A 85 -19.97 -5.60 50.40
N PHE A 86 -19.85 -5.46 49.09
CA PHE A 86 -19.34 -4.25 48.45
C PHE A 86 -20.41 -3.62 47.55
N THR A 87 -20.27 -2.33 47.28
CA THR A 87 -21.10 -1.60 46.33
C THR A 87 -20.66 -1.97 44.91
N THR A 88 -21.63 -2.32 44.04
CA THR A 88 -21.33 -2.58 42.61
C THR A 88 -20.74 -1.35 41.94
N ALA A 89 -19.58 -1.51 41.34
CA ALA A 89 -18.94 -0.47 40.53
C ALA A 89 -19.14 -0.74 39.03
N THR A 90 -19.34 0.32 38.25
CA THR A 90 -19.46 0.22 36.78
C THR A 90 -18.44 1.12 36.11
N ARG A 91 -17.81 0.64 35.03
CA ARG A 91 -16.90 1.36 34.17
C ARG A 91 -17.36 1.23 32.71
N LYS A 92 -16.99 2.21 31.90
CA LYS A 92 -17.34 2.22 30.46
C LYS A 92 -16.05 2.45 29.61
N PRO A 93 -15.15 1.47 29.54
CA PRO A 93 -13.97 1.57 28.69
C PRO A 93 -14.34 1.39 27.21
N ALA A 94 -13.59 2.06 26.32
CA ALA A 94 -13.47 1.68 24.92
C ALA A 94 -12.30 0.71 24.77
N VAL A 95 -12.49 -0.32 23.95
CA VAL A 95 -11.47 -1.34 23.67
C VAL A 95 -11.12 -1.28 22.19
N PRO A 96 -10.00 -0.66 21.79
CA PRO A 96 -9.50 -0.68 20.43
C PRO A 96 -8.90 -2.04 20.04
N VAL A 97 -8.81 -2.30 18.73
CA VAL A 97 -8.14 -3.49 18.20
C VAL A 97 -6.70 -3.55 18.66
N GLY A 98 -6.24 -4.72 19.10
CA GLY A 98 -4.85 -4.95 19.51
C GLY A 98 -4.42 -4.21 20.77
N SER A 99 -5.34 -3.53 21.44
CA SER A 99 -5.02 -2.67 22.59
C SER A 99 -5.54 -3.26 23.90
N THR A 100 -4.92 -2.86 25.01
CA THR A 100 -5.33 -3.22 26.36
C THR A 100 -5.95 -1.99 27.07
N ALA A 101 -7.21 -2.09 27.44
CA ALA A 101 -7.84 -1.13 28.34
C ALA A 101 -7.52 -1.53 29.80
N ILE A 102 -6.93 -0.59 30.57
CA ILE A 102 -6.58 -0.83 31.98
C ILE A 102 -7.64 -0.19 32.88
N GLU A 103 -8.38 -1.03 33.63
CA GLU A 103 -9.43 -0.60 34.55
C GLU A 103 -9.10 -0.99 36.00
N ASN A 104 -8.39 -0.12 36.70
CA ASN A 104 -8.17 -0.26 38.12
C ASN A 104 -9.38 0.30 38.88
N VAL A 105 -9.98 -0.51 39.76
CA VAL A 105 -11.23 -0.16 40.43
C VAL A 105 -11.09 -0.27 41.94
N THR A 106 -11.62 0.74 42.67
CA THR A 106 -11.76 0.69 44.10
C THR A 106 -13.23 0.40 44.45
N LEU A 107 -13.48 -0.70 45.17
CA LEU A 107 -14.80 -1.06 45.69
C LEU A 107 -14.99 -0.46 47.08
N LEU A 108 -16.16 0.14 47.29
CA LEU A 108 -16.57 0.68 48.58
C LEU A 108 -17.42 -0.35 49.34
N THR A 109 -17.21 -0.49 50.62
CA THR A 109 -18.04 -1.27 51.53
C THR A 109 -19.31 -0.47 51.91
N GLY A 110 -20.53 -1.05 51.72
CA GLY A 110 -21.78 -0.38 52.11
C GLY A 110 -22.92 -0.59 51.11
N GLY A 111 -24.12 -0.69 51.61
CA GLY A 111 -25.31 -1.24 50.96
C GLY A 111 -26.20 -0.27 50.16
N VAL A 112 -25.76 0.67 49.42
CA VAL A 112 -26.58 1.40 48.42
C VAL A 112 -25.80 1.52 47.13
N ALA A 113 -26.38 1.04 46.04
CA ALA A 113 -25.79 1.10 44.73
C ALA A 113 -25.68 2.55 44.24
N GLU A 114 -24.54 3.20 44.43
CA GLU A 114 -24.16 4.38 43.68
C GLU A 114 -23.45 3.92 42.37
N SER A 115 -24.14 4.03 41.26
CA SER A 115 -23.47 3.86 39.97
C SER A 115 -22.60 5.07 39.69
N ILE A 116 -21.32 4.96 39.99
CA ILE A 116 -20.32 5.96 39.52
C ILE A 116 -20.16 5.76 38.01
N ASN A 117 -20.90 6.53 37.25
CA ASN A 117 -20.84 6.52 35.80
C ASN A 117 -19.56 7.28 35.35
N VAL A 118 -18.43 6.64 35.36
CA VAL A 118 -17.21 7.19 34.74
C VAL A 118 -17.41 7.04 33.25
N VAL A 119 -17.76 8.12 32.55
CA VAL A 119 -17.78 8.22 31.10
C VAL A 119 -16.41 7.81 30.58
N GLY A 120 -16.38 6.85 29.64
CA GLY A 120 -15.17 6.20 29.15
C GLY A 120 -13.98 7.12 29.04
N GLN A 121 -12.94 6.81 29.77
CA GLN A 121 -11.64 7.45 29.57
C GLN A 121 -11.17 7.01 28.19
N THR A 122 -10.65 7.95 27.39
CA THR A 122 -9.91 7.62 26.19
C THR A 122 -8.83 6.62 26.61
N PRO A 123 -8.71 5.43 25.98
CA PRO A 123 -7.67 4.47 26.36
C PRO A 123 -6.36 5.22 26.42
N PRO A 124 -5.52 5.02 27.42
CA PRO A 124 -4.23 5.67 27.47
C PRO A 124 -3.35 5.08 26.35
N VAL A 125 -3.42 5.69 25.19
CA VAL A 125 -2.52 5.39 24.03
C VAL A 125 -1.07 5.40 24.49
N ILE A 126 -0.78 6.22 25.49
CA ILE A 126 0.54 6.34 26.08
C ILE A 126 1.02 5.10 26.87
N THR A 127 0.21 4.08 27.08
CA THR A 127 0.66 2.85 27.77
C THR A 127 1.26 1.82 26.82
N SER A 128 1.11 2.01 25.51
CA SER A 128 1.68 1.16 24.46
C SER A 128 2.95 1.80 23.90
N PRO A 129 4.04 1.03 23.68
CA PRO A 129 5.23 1.55 23.00
C PRO A 129 5.03 1.73 21.50
N VAL A 130 3.88 1.34 20.96
CA VAL A 130 3.55 1.43 19.53
C VAL A 130 3.11 2.85 19.20
N VAL A 131 3.79 3.51 18.27
CA VAL A 131 3.35 4.77 17.68
C VAL A 131 2.38 4.44 16.54
N GLY A 132 1.22 5.09 16.55
CA GLY A 132 0.18 4.85 15.54
C GLY A 132 -1.10 5.61 15.86
N ALA A 133 -2.18 5.21 15.22
CA ALA A 133 -3.50 5.75 15.44
C ALA A 133 -4.60 4.70 15.20
N ASP A 134 -5.64 4.75 16.02
CA ASP A 134 -6.86 3.97 15.83
C ASP A 134 -8.01 4.92 15.48
N PHE A 135 -8.68 4.62 14.36
CA PHE A 135 -9.79 5.40 13.84
C PHE A 135 -11.08 4.59 13.91
N ARG A 136 -12.00 5.00 14.75
CA ARG A 136 -13.33 4.38 14.87
C ARG A 136 -14.26 4.85 13.76
N HIS A 137 -15.27 4.05 13.48
CA HIS A 137 -16.28 4.33 12.45
C HIS A 137 -16.92 5.71 12.59
N ASP A 138 -17.35 6.08 13.79
CA ASP A 138 -18.01 7.36 14.08
C ASP A 138 -17.09 8.57 13.86
N GLU A 139 -15.81 8.45 14.17
CA GLU A 139 -14.81 9.48 13.90
C GLU A 139 -14.61 9.67 12.39
N ILE A 140 -14.36 8.57 11.64
CA ILE A 140 -14.19 8.60 10.19
C ILE A 140 -15.42 9.13 9.48
N GLU A 141 -16.61 8.70 9.93
CA GLU A 141 -17.88 9.15 9.36
C GLU A 141 -18.13 10.63 9.58
N SER A 142 -17.69 11.20 10.70
CA SER A 142 -17.85 12.60 11.03
C SER A 142 -16.98 13.51 10.16
N LEU A 143 -15.87 13.04 9.62
CA LEU A 143 -14.92 13.84 8.87
C LEU A 143 -15.22 13.84 7.36
N ALA A 144 -14.80 14.92 6.69
CA ALA A 144 -14.72 14.98 5.24
C ALA A 144 -13.43 14.29 4.78
N THR A 145 -13.43 12.97 4.74
CA THR A 145 -12.29 12.15 4.32
C THR A 145 -12.62 11.29 3.11
N PRO A 146 -11.63 10.86 2.30
CA PRO A 146 -11.84 9.78 1.36
C PRO A 146 -12.13 8.52 2.18
N ARG A 147 -13.15 7.79 1.76
CA ARG A 147 -13.59 6.58 2.45
C ARG A 147 -12.82 5.36 1.92
N THR A 148 -11.49 5.50 1.80
CA THR A 148 -10.56 4.44 1.40
C THR A 148 -9.59 4.15 2.54
N ILE A 149 -9.06 2.93 2.58
CA ILE A 149 -8.12 2.53 3.64
C ILE A 149 -6.85 3.41 3.63
N GLN A 150 -6.40 3.82 2.44
CA GLN A 150 -5.26 4.74 2.29
C GLN A 150 -5.59 6.13 2.84
N GLY A 151 -6.78 6.66 2.52
CA GLY A 151 -7.22 7.96 3.00
C GLY A 151 -7.35 8.03 4.51
N ILE A 152 -7.78 6.95 5.14
CA ILE A 152 -7.81 6.85 6.61
C ILE A 152 -6.39 6.77 7.15
N ALA A 153 -5.50 5.95 6.54
CA ALA A 153 -4.12 5.84 6.96
C ALA A 153 -3.37 7.18 6.92
N GLN A 154 -3.69 8.07 5.98
CA GLN A 154 -3.09 9.40 5.86
C GLN A 154 -3.42 10.36 7.02
N LEU A 155 -4.40 10.01 7.86
CA LEU A 155 -4.69 10.74 9.10
C LEU A 155 -3.76 10.33 10.25
N ALA A 156 -2.97 9.27 10.09
CA ALA A 156 -2.05 8.81 11.13
C ALA A 156 -0.70 9.54 11.05
N PRO A 157 0.01 9.69 12.20
CA PRO A 157 1.33 10.29 12.22
C PRO A 157 2.35 9.46 11.43
N GLY A 158 3.32 10.13 10.80
CA GLY A 158 4.39 9.49 10.03
C GLY A 158 3.94 8.90 8.68
N VAL A 159 2.69 9.11 8.26
CA VAL A 159 2.16 8.60 6.98
C VAL A 159 2.12 9.72 5.95
N ASN A 160 2.81 9.54 4.83
CA ASN A 160 2.85 10.45 3.69
C ASN A 160 2.11 9.86 2.49
N GLU A 161 1.41 10.71 1.77
CA GLU A 161 0.67 10.36 0.55
C GLU A 161 1.57 10.35 -0.70
N ASN A 162 2.75 10.92 -0.58
CA ASN A 162 3.65 11.20 -1.70
C ASN A 162 4.58 10.02 -2.01
N GLY A 163 4.02 8.84 -2.09
CA GLY A 163 4.72 7.69 -2.65
C GLY A 163 4.83 7.83 -4.18
N PRO A 164 5.80 7.21 -4.80
CA PRO A 164 5.94 7.16 -6.26
C PRO A 164 4.73 6.52 -6.93
N ASN A 165 3.92 5.84 -6.16
CA ASN A 165 2.64 5.30 -6.57
C ASN A 165 1.51 6.06 -5.86
N THR A 166 0.70 6.78 -6.63
CA THR A 166 -0.43 7.60 -6.14
C THR A 166 -1.52 6.81 -5.39
N GLN A 167 -1.48 5.49 -5.44
CA GLN A 167 -2.43 4.60 -4.75
C GLN A 167 -1.82 3.92 -3.52
N THR A 168 -0.63 4.34 -3.09
CA THR A 168 0.04 3.83 -1.89
C THR A 168 0.46 4.98 -0.99
N VAL A 169 0.83 4.66 0.24
CA VAL A 169 1.37 5.62 1.20
C VAL A 169 2.78 5.22 1.61
N VAL A 170 3.58 6.20 1.98
CA VAL A 170 4.89 6.02 2.61
C VAL A 170 4.72 6.14 4.11
N ILE A 171 5.16 5.16 4.88
CA ILE A 171 5.10 5.17 6.34
C ILE A 171 6.52 5.26 6.91
N ASN A 172 6.79 6.35 7.64
CA ASN A 172 8.10 6.63 8.26
C ASN A 172 9.29 6.42 7.31
N GLY A 173 9.21 7.00 6.12
CA GLY A 173 10.26 6.95 5.12
C GLY A 173 10.54 5.57 4.51
N ALA A 174 9.74 4.53 4.78
CA ALA A 174 9.87 3.22 4.16
C ALA A 174 9.45 3.21 2.69
N PHE A 175 9.67 2.10 2.00
CA PHE A 175 9.13 1.91 0.66
C PHE A 175 7.61 1.89 0.66
N SER A 176 6.99 2.51 -0.32
CA SER A 176 5.53 2.55 -0.42
C SER A 176 4.90 1.17 -0.63
N PHE A 177 5.61 0.24 -1.31
CA PHE A 177 5.16 -1.14 -1.50
C PHE A 177 5.36 -2.02 -0.26
N ASP A 178 6.13 -1.59 0.72
CA ASP A 178 6.57 -2.40 1.88
C ASP A 178 5.73 -2.14 3.13
N ASN A 179 4.47 -1.77 2.94
CA ASN A 179 3.44 -1.68 3.97
C ASN A 179 2.51 -2.88 3.86
N VAL A 180 1.94 -3.31 4.98
CA VAL A 180 0.90 -4.35 5.01
C VAL A 180 -0.45 -3.72 5.27
N PHE A 181 -1.38 -3.94 4.35
CA PHE A 181 -2.79 -3.57 4.49
C PHE A 181 -3.64 -4.83 4.68
N MET A 182 -4.45 -4.84 5.71
CA MET A 182 -5.31 -5.97 6.04
C MET A 182 -6.77 -5.54 6.22
N VAL A 183 -7.69 -6.45 5.88
CA VAL A 183 -9.09 -6.36 6.29
C VAL A 183 -9.45 -7.67 6.99
N ASN A 184 -9.93 -7.57 8.23
CA ASN A 184 -10.18 -8.73 9.09
C ASN A 184 -8.98 -9.69 9.20
N GLY A 185 -7.76 -9.13 9.25
CA GLY A 185 -6.50 -9.89 9.31
C GLY A 185 -6.07 -10.56 7.99
N VAL A 186 -6.80 -10.37 6.90
CA VAL A 186 -6.44 -10.86 5.56
C VAL A 186 -5.62 -9.82 4.82
N ASP A 187 -4.45 -10.20 4.31
CA ASP A 187 -3.58 -9.34 3.49
C ASP A 187 -4.30 -9.02 2.16
N ILE A 188 -4.59 -7.74 1.93
CA ILE A 188 -5.28 -7.24 0.73
C ILE A 188 -4.37 -6.52 -0.25
N ASN A 189 -3.06 -6.55 -0.04
CA ASN A 189 -2.12 -5.96 -0.98
C ASN A 189 -2.11 -6.71 -2.32
N ASP A 190 -1.98 -5.98 -3.41
CA ASP A 190 -1.55 -6.56 -4.69
C ASP A 190 -0.15 -7.15 -4.54
N ASN A 191 0.06 -8.36 -5.04
CA ASN A 191 1.32 -9.07 -4.82
C ASN A 191 2.50 -8.43 -5.59
N LEU A 192 2.22 -7.81 -6.74
CA LEU A 192 3.25 -7.22 -7.60
C LEU A 192 3.54 -5.76 -7.23
N PHE A 193 2.50 -4.93 -7.11
CA PHE A 193 2.66 -3.50 -6.86
C PHE A 193 2.42 -3.11 -5.40
N ALA A 194 2.04 -4.08 -4.57
CA ALA A 194 1.71 -3.91 -3.16
C ALA A 194 0.65 -2.82 -2.85
N GLN A 195 -0.11 -2.42 -3.86
CA GLN A 195 -1.23 -1.50 -3.68
C GLN A 195 -2.34 -2.20 -2.88
N PRO A 196 -2.90 -1.56 -1.84
CA PRO A 196 -4.01 -2.15 -1.13
C PRO A 196 -5.26 -2.16 -2.02
N GLN A 197 -5.91 -3.30 -2.10
CA GLN A 197 -7.19 -3.45 -2.77
C GLN A 197 -8.31 -3.08 -1.80
N ASN A 198 -9.28 -2.27 -2.23
CA ASN A 198 -10.39 -1.84 -1.37
C ASN A 198 -11.46 -2.94 -1.25
N LEU A 199 -11.07 -4.09 -0.69
CA LEU A 199 -11.95 -5.25 -0.46
C LEU A 199 -12.80 -5.07 0.80
N PHE A 200 -13.64 -4.05 0.80
CA PHE A 200 -14.59 -3.76 1.89
C PHE A 200 -15.66 -2.77 1.40
N VAL A 201 -16.76 -2.70 2.13
CA VAL A 201 -17.76 -1.63 2.00
C VAL A 201 -17.48 -0.62 3.10
N GLU A 202 -17.42 0.65 2.75
CA GLU A 202 -16.93 1.71 3.65
C GLU A 202 -17.79 1.86 4.91
N ASP A 203 -19.11 1.65 4.82
CA ASP A 203 -20.00 1.68 5.98
C ASP A 203 -19.90 0.43 6.86
N ALA A 204 -19.25 -0.61 6.38
CA ALA A 204 -19.03 -1.85 7.15
C ALA A 204 -17.83 -1.77 8.09
N ILE A 205 -16.90 -0.80 7.92
CA ILE A 205 -15.73 -0.68 8.79
C ILE A 205 -16.17 -0.28 10.21
N GLU A 206 -15.70 -1.02 11.21
CA GLU A 206 -15.86 -0.70 12.64
C GLU A 206 -14.70 0.16 13.14
N GLU A 207 -13.47 -0.25 12.79
CA GLU A 207 -12.25 0.41 13.22
C GLU A 207 -11.14 0.19 12.19
N THR A 208 -10.25 1.19 12.05
CA THR A 208 -9.01 1.07 11.29
C THR A 208 -7.84 1.43 12.18
N GLN A 209 -6.96 0.47 12.39
CA GLN A 209 -5.71 0.63 13.12
C GLN A 209 -4.57 0.90 12.15
N VAL A 210 -3.73 1.90 12.46
CA VAL A 210 -2.53 2.26 11.71
C VAL A 210 -1.34 2.22 12.65
N LEU A 211 -0.41 1.28 12.44
CA LEU A 211 0.80 1.10 13.23
C LEU A 211 1.99 1.62 12.44
N THR A 212 2.73 2.57 12.97
CA THR A 212 3.80 3.25 12.24
C THR A 212 5.19 3.01 12.82
N SER A 213 5.32 2.72 14.11
CA SER A 213 6.61 2.44 14.79
C SER A 213 6.40 1.57 16.03
N GLY A 214 7.45 0.88 16.49
CA GLY A 214 7.39 0.02 17.68
C GLY A 214 6.53 -1.25 17.49
N ILE A 215 6.37 -1.72 16.25
CA ILE A 215 5.41 -2.79 15.90
C ILE A 215 5.93 -4.14 16.40
N SER A 216 5.06 -4.93 17.04
CA SER A 216 5.37 -6.19 17.72
C SER A 216 5.85 -7.31 16.78
N ALA A 217 6.46 -8.39 17.36
CA ALA A 217 7.03 -9.49 16.59
C ALA A 217 6.00 -10.37 15.88
N GLU A 218 4.73 -10.30 16.25
CA GLU A 218 3.66 -11.01 15.55
C GLU A 218 3.45 -10.54 14.12
N TYR A 219 3.76 -9.27 13.81
CA TYR A 219 3.68 -8.71 12.46
C TYR A 219 5.00 -8.88 11.71
N GLY A 220 4.93 -9.29 10.46
CA GLY A 220 6.08 -9.47 9.55
C GLY A 220 5.76 -9.07 8.11
N ARG A 221 6.70 -9.32 7.22
CA ARG A 221 6.60 -9.02 5.78
C ARG A 221 6.40 -7.53 5.48
N PHE A 222 7.04 -6.64 6.25
CA PHE A 222 7.01 -5.19 6.04
C PHE A 222 8.26 -4.53 6.60
N SER A 223 8.63 -3.38 6.05
CA SER A 223 9.58 -2.45 6.65
C SER A 223 8.97 -1.08 6.96
N GLY A 224 7.80 -0.80 6.43
CA GLY A 224 7.05 0.44 6.65
C GLY A 224 6.14 0.38 7.87
N GLY A 225 4.87 0.08 7.65
CA GLY A 225 3.86 0.00 8.69
C GLY A 225 2.76 -1.02 8.39
N VAL A 226 1.82 -1.12 9.31
CA VAL A 226 0.67 -2.03 9.22
C VAL A 226 -0.62 -1.21 9.32
N VAL A 227 -1.53 -1.42 8.38
CA VAL A 227 -2.88 -0.84 8.40
C VAL A 227 -3.88 -2.00 8.44
N ASN A 228 -4.67 -2.10 9.48
CA ASN A 228 -5.64 -3.18 9.68
C ASN A 228 -7.05 -2.61 9.88
N ALA A 229 -7.95 -2.86 8.95
CA ALA A 229 -9.35 -2.49 9.05
C ALA A 229 -10.19 -3.71 9.50
N ILE A 230 -11.04 -3.51 10.48
CA ILE A 230 -11.97 -4.52 10.98
C ILE A 230 -13.39 -4.13 10.58
N THR A 231 -14.11 -5.05 9.96
CA THR A 231 -15.51 -4.83 9.61
C THR A 231 -16.44 -5.22 10.77
N LYS A 232 -17.62 -4.59 10.83
CA LYS A 232 -18.67 -4.84 11.81
C LYS A 232 -19.07 -6.31 11.89
N SER A 233 -19.62 -6.71 13.01
CA SER A 233 -20.19 -8.03 13.24
C SER A 233 -21.66 -7.92 13.64
N GLY A 234 -22.44 -8.99 13.44
CA GLY A 234 -23.80 -9.07 13.94
C GLY A 234 -23.84 -9.17 15.47
N GLY A 235 -24.90 -8.64 16.07
CA GLY A 235 -25.18 -8.72 17.49
C GLY A 235 -26.56 -9.34 17.78
N ASN A 236 -27.02 -9.29 19.04
CA ASN A 236 -28.32 -9.84 19.44
C ASN A 236 -29.53 -8.98 19.02
N SER A 237 -29.29 -7.82 18.43
CA SER A 237 -30.31 -6.93 17.86
C SER A 237 -30.07 -6.76 16.37
N PHE A 238 -31.12 -6.67 15.59
CA PHE A 238 -30.99 -6.27 14.20
C PHE A 238 -30.60 -4.81 14.10
N SER A 239 -29.62 -4.54 13.24
CA SER A 239 -29.13 -3.18 12.94
C SER A 239 -28.71 -3.10 11.48
N GLY A 240 -28.75 -1.91 10.93
CA GLY A 240 -28.33 -1.71 9.55
C GLY A 240 -28.30 -0.25 9.14
N SER A 241 -27.78 -0.01 7.93
CA SER A 241 -27.71 1.30 7.30
C SER A 241 -27.99 1.20 5.81
N GLY A 242 -28.53 2.27 5.25
CA GLY A 242 -28.59 2.49 3.80
C GLY A 242 -28.12 3.88 3.48
N ARG A 243 -27.36 4.04 2.40
CA ARG A 243 -26.75 5.31 1.97
C ARG A 243 -26.75 5.43 0.46
N VAL A 244 -26.93 6.65 -0.01
CA VAL A 244 -26.63 7.07 -1.38
C VAL A 244 -25.68 8.27 -1.34
N ASN A 245 -24.51 8.13 -1.95
CA ASN A 245 -23.58 9.23 -2.13
C ASN A 245 -23.78 9.81 -3.55
N PHE A 246 -23.83 11.12 -3.64
CA PHE A 246 -23.95 11.86 -4.88
C PHE A 246 -22.64 12.59 -5.16
N LEU A 247 -22.10 12.36 -6.35
CA LEU A 247 -20.90 13.01 -6.86
C LEU A 247 -21.18 13.52 -8.26
N ASN A 248 -20.68 14.71 -8.56
CA ASN A 248 -20.71 15.27 -9.89
C ASN A 248 -19.38 15.98 -10.14
N PRO A 249 -18.65 15.66 -11.22
CA PRO A 249 -17.41 16.35 -11.57
C PRO A 249 -17.58 17.88 -11.64
N ASP A 250 -18.75 18.37 -12.10
CA ASP A 250 -19.06 19.80 -12.17
C ASP A 250 -19.17 20.49 -10.78
N TRP A 251 -19.30 19.71 -9.71
CA TRP A 251 -19.24 20.25 -8.33
C TRP A 251 -17.80 20.47 -7.82
N THR A 252 -16.82 20.35 -8.70
CA THR A 252 -15.41 20.66 -8.42
C THR A 252 -15.02 21.93 -9.16
N THR A 253 -14.46 22.91 -8.46
CA THR A 253 -13.97 24.14 -9.08
C THR A 253 -12.80 23.81 -10.02
N PRO A 254 -12.83 24.24 -11.31
CA PRO A 254 -11.73 24.00 -12.23
C PRO A 254 -10.44 24.68 -11.76
N THR A 255 -9.32 24.00 -11.99
CA THR A 255 -8.01 24.58 -11.72
C THR A 255 -7.62 25.65 -12.74
N PRO A 256 -6.69 26.57 -12.42
CA PRO A 256 -6.18 27.55 -13.39
C PRO A 256 -5.64 26.90 -14.67
N PHE A 257 -5.08 25.72 -14.58
CA PHE A 257 -4.58 24.96 -15.73
C PHE A 257 -5.73 24.49 -16.64
N GLU A 258 -6.80 23.95 -16.07
CA GLU A 258 -8.00 23.53 -16.81
C GLU A 258 -8.68 24.73 -17.47
N VAL A 259 -8.83 25.82 -16.72
CA VAL A 259 -9.38 27.08 -17.25
C VAL A 259 -8.57 27.62 -18.43
N SER A 260 -7.23 27.61 -18.34
CA SER A 260 -6.35 28.07 -19.41
C SER A 260 -6.45 27.24 -20.70
N ARG A 261 -6.92 25.98 -20.58
CA ARG A 261 -7.11 25.08 -21.71
C ARG A 261 -8.56 24.94 -22.17
N GLY A 262 -9.49 25.62 -21.51
CA GLY A 262 -10.92 25.53 -21.80
C GLY A 262 -11.51 24.15 -21.45
N THR A 263 -10.84 23.39 -20.57
CA THR A 263 -11.34 22.09 -20.09
C THR A 263 -12.57 22.32 -19.24
N GLN A 264 -13.66 21.59 -19.53
CA GLN A 264 -14.90 21.65 -18.76
C GLN A 264 -15.11 20.31 -18.05
N HIS A 265 -15.58 20.37 -16.82
CA HIS A 265 -16.03 19.20 -16.10
C HIS A 265 -17.36 18.71 -16.63
N LEU A 266 -17.56 17.39 -16.65
CA LEU A 266 -18.83 16.81 -17.11
C LEU A 266 -19.90 16.99 -16.03
N ASP A 267 -21.06 17.54 -16.42
CA ASP A 267 -22.25 17.58 -15.57
C ASP A 267 -22.97 16.22 -15.60
N VAL A 268 -22.39 15.23 -14.90
CA VAL A 268 -22.95 13.87 -14.80
C VAL A 268 -23.05 13.45 -13.33
N LEU A 269 -24.28 13.32 -12.85
CA LEU A 269 -24.54 12.91 -11.47
C LEU A 269 -24.32 11.40 -11.28
N SER A 270 -23.23 11.05 -10.66
CA SER A 270 -22.92 9.68 -10.22
C SER A 270 -23.57 9.37 -8.87
N ARG A 271 -24.09 8.13 -8.73
CA ARG A 271 -24.74 7.64 -7.51
C ARG A 271 -24.03 6.38 -7.03
N ILE A 272 -23.59 6.39 -5.76
CA ILE A 272 -22.99 5.24 -5.11
C ILE A 272 -23.94 4.78 -4.01
N TYR A 273 -24.43 3.56 -4.14
CA TYR A 273 -25.35 2.94 -3.18
C TYR A 273 -24.58 2.03 -2.24
N GLU A 274 -24.79 2.17 -0.95
CA GLU A 274 -24.20 1.34 0.09
C GLU A 274 -25.25 0.91 1.10
N GLY A 275 -25.08 -0.28 1.68
CA GLY A 275 -25.97 -0.77 2.73
C GLY A 275 -25.30 -1.82 3.59
N THR A 276 -25.70 -1.86 4.86
CA THR A 276 -25.27 -2.85 5.84
C THR A 276 -26.48 -3.42 6.57
N PHE A 277 -26.42 -4.71 6.95
CA PHE A 277 -27.44 -5.36 7.74
C PHE A 277 -26.84 -6.49 8.56
N GLY A 278 -27.18 -6.55 9.84
CA GLY A 278 -26.71 -7.59 10.75
C GLY A 278 -27.67 -7.87 11.88
N GLY A 279 -27.50 -9.04 12.50
CA GLY A 279 -28.33 -9.45 13.63
C GLY A 279 -28.17 -10.92 13.98
N PRO A 280 -29.00 -11.45 14.89
CA PRO A 280 -28.96 -12.83 15.31
C PRO A 280 -29.68 -13.75 14.30
N ILE A 281 -29.05 -14.87 13.92
CA ILE A 281 -29.73 -16.06 13.37
C ILE A 281 -30.29 -16.87 14.52
N ALA A 282 -29.48 -17.07 15.56
CA ALA A 282 -29.88 -17.63 16.84
C ALA A 282 -29.26 -16.78 17.95
N LYS A 283 -30.10 -16.15 18.80
CA LYS A 283 -29.63 -15.29 19.88
C LYS A 283 -28.61 -16.04 20.76
N ASP A 284 -27.56 -15.30 21.16
CA ASP A 284 -26.47 -15.77 22.02
C ASP A 284 -25.62 -16.92 21.43
N ARG A 285 -25.85 -17.32 20.13
CA ARG A 285 -25.15 -18.44 19.51
C ARG A 285 -24.64 -18.19 18.10
N LEU A 286 -25.44 -17.58 17.22
CA LEU A 286 -25.09 -17.43 15.82
C LEU A 286 -25.60 -16.08 15.29
N TRP A 287 -24.71 -15.33 14.73
CA TRP A 287 -24.98 -14.00 14.18
C TRP A 287 -24.50 -13.90 12.75
N PHE A 288 -25.10 -13.00 11.99
CA PHE A 288 -24.66 -12.64 10.67
C PHE A 288 -24.46 -11.12 10.54
N PHE A 289 -23.59 -10.75 9.64
CA PHE A 289 -23.43 -9.38 9.15
C PHE A 289 -23.27 -9.44 7.63
N THR A 290 -23.90 -8.52 6.92
CA THR A 290 -23.75 -8.38 5.48
C THR A 290 -23.64 -6.93 5.11
N SER A 291 -22.87 -6.63 4.07
CA SER A 291 -22.77 -5.31 3.48
C SER A 291 -22.70 -5.39 1.96
N GLY A 292 -23.11 -4.31 1.30
CA GLY A 292 -23.07 -4.21 -0.14
C GLY A 292 -22.83 -2.78 -0.62
N ARG A 293 -22.13 -2.66 -1.78
CA ARG A 293 -21.91 -1.39 -2.48
C ARG A 293 -22.08 -1.60 -3.98
N TYR A 294 -22.74 -0.66 -4.61
CA TYR A 294 -22.82 -0.54 -6.06
C TYR A 294 -22.41 0.87 -6.48
N ALA A 295 -21.42 0.95 -7.34
CA ALA A 295 -20.98 2.19 -7.96
C ALA A 295 -20.90 2.00 -9.47
N ASN A 296 -21.41 2.97 -10.22
CA ASN A 296 -21.28 3.04 -11.66
C ASN A 296 -20.92 4.49 -12.00
N THR A 297 -19.73 4.68 -12.54
CA THR A 297 -19.20 6.00 -12.89
C THR A 297 -18.82 6.00 -14.36
N SER A 298 -19.24 7.04 -15.07
CA SER A 298 -18.91 7.25 -16.47
C SER A 298 -17.98 8.44 -16.59
N ASN A 299 -16.89 8.25 -17.32
CA ASN A 299 -15.94 9.31 -17.63
C ASN A 299 -15.81 9.42 -19.14
N GLN A 300 -15.77 10.64 -19.67
CA GLN A 300 -15.44 10.87 -21.05
C GLN A 300 -13.92 11.02 -21.18
N VAL A 301 -13.33 10.21 -22.04
CA VAL A 301 -11.92 10.25 -22.37
C VAL A 301 -11.80 10.76 -23.80
N THR A 302 -11.01 11.79 -24.01
CA THR A 302 -10.66 12.25 -25.35
C THR A 302 -9.30 11.68 -25.70
N LEU A 303 -9.25 10.90 -26.78
CA LEU A 303 -8.00 10.33 -27.26
C LEU A 303 -7.09 11.45 -27.77
N GLN A 304 -5.84 11.40 -27.38
CA GLN A 304 -4.87 12.39 -27.83
C GLN A 304 -4.57 12.21 -29.31
N LEU A 305 -4.17 13.29 -29.98
CA LEU A 305 -3.89 13.38 -31.40
C LEU A 305 -5.10 13.20 -32.33
N THR A 306 -5.97 12.25 -32.11
CA THR A 306 -7.16 12.02 -32.95
C THR A 306 -8.36 12.86 -32.54
N GLY A 307 -8.39 13.31 -31.27
CA GLY A 307 -9.55 14.05 -30.71
C GLY A 307 -10.82 13.22 -30.57
N LEU A 308 -10.76 11.90 -30.79
CA LEU A 308 -11.93 11.02 -30.68
C LEU A 308 -12.38 10.91 -29.22
N GLY A 309 -13.68 11.12 -28.99
CA GLY A 309 -14.28 10.96 -27.67
C GLY A 309 -14.74 9.53 -27.41
N LEU A 310 -14.35 8.96 -26.25
CA LEU A 310 -14.80 7.67 -25.76
C LEU A 310 -15.43 7.81 -24.40
N THR A 311 -16.49 7.04 -24.14
CA THR A 311 -17.06 6.91 -22.80
C THR A 311 -16.52 5.66 -22.13
N SER A 312 -15.71 5.87 -21.09
CA SER A 312 -15.27 4.79 -20.19
C SER A 312 -16.27 4.66 -19.04
N VAL A 313 -16.72 3.44 -18.78
CA VAL A 313 -17.63 3.14 -17.66
C VAL A 313 -16.94 2.24 -16.68
N ASP A 314 -16.89 2.65 -15.42
CA ASP A 314 -16.32 1.89 -14.31
C ASP A 314 -17.44 1.43 -13.38
N THR A 315 -17.71 0.13 -13.38
CA THR A 315 -18.71 -0.51 -12.52
C THR A 315 -18.02 -1.32 -11.43
N ASN A 316 -18.29 -0.97 -10.18
CA ASN A 316 -17.76 -1.65 -9.01
C ASN A 316 -18.90 -2.18 -8.14
N LYS A 317 -18.87 -3.48 -7.85
CA LYS A 317 -19.86 -4.18 -7.02
C LYS A 317 -19.14 -4.85 -5.86
N ARG A 318 -19.38 -4.37 -4.63
CA ARG A 318 -18.78 -4.97 -3.44
C ARG A 318 -19.84 -5.66 -2.61
N ALA A 319 -19.49 -6.80 -2.04
CA ALA A 319 -20.37 -7.54 -1.15
C ALA A 319 -19.56 -8.21 -0.04
N GLU A 320 -20.10 -8.24 1.16
CA GLU A 320 -19.56 -8.95 2.32
C GLU A 320 -20.66 -9.78 2.98
N VAL A 321 -20.28 -10.97 3.39
CA VAL A 321 -21.08 -11.82 4.29
C VAL A 321 -20.15 -12.33 5.39
N LYS A 322 -20.50 -12.11 6.63
CA LYS A 322 -19.77 -12.56 7.81
C LYS A 322 -20.72 -13.32 8.75
N LEU A 323 -20.30 -14.49 9.20
CA LEU A 323 -20.97 -15.30 10.19
C LEU A 323 -20.07 -15.40 11.45
N THR A 324 -20.66 -15.23 12.61
CA THR A 324 -19.98 -15.40 13.91
C THR A 324 -20.78 -16.37 14.76
N GLY A 325 -20.14 -17.44 15.23
CA GLY A 325 -20.79 -18.47 16.05
C GLY A 325 -20.02 -18.76 17.33
N THR A 326 -20.72 -18.83 18.47
CA THR A 326 -20.19 -19.34 19.73
C THR A 326 -20.42 -20.85 19.76
N VAL A 327 -19.35 -21.64 19.60
CA VAL A 327 -19.43 -23.11 19.55
C VAL A 327 -19.39 -23.74 20.93
N ALA A 328 -18.80 -23.08 21.89
CA ALA A 328 -18.80 -23.39 23.32
C ALA A 328 -18.59 -22.11 24.13
N PRO A 329 -18.84 -22.07 25.44
CA PRO A 329 -18.49 -20.92 26.25
C PRO A 329 -17.04 -20.52 26.03
N ASN A 330 -16.78 -19.23 25.74
CA ASN A 330 -15.46 -18.68 25.45
C ASN A 330 -14.78 -19.18 24.15
N HIS A 331 -15.50 -19.89 23.27
CA HIS A 331 -15.01 -20.37 22.00
C HIS A 331 -15.84 -19.81 20.84
N THR A 332 -15.23 -19.02 19.97
CA THR A 332 -15.88 -18.35 18.85
C THR A 332 -15.24 -18.76 17.53
N ILE A 333 -16.06 -19.04 16.54
CA ILE A 333 -15.66 -19.21 15.15
C ILE A 333 -16.29 -18.08 14.33
N GLN A 334 -15.51 -17.46 13.49
CA GLN A 334 -15.97 -16.46 12.55
C GLN A 334 -15.55 -16.85 11.14
N GLY A 335 -16.46 -16.79 10.18
CA GLY A 335 -16.18 -16.96 8.77
C GLY A 335 -16.67 -15.76 7.98
N GLY A 336 -15.91 -15.35 6.97
CA GLY A 336 -16.28 -14.23 6.12
C GLY A 336 -15.93 -14.46 4.66
N TYR A 337 -16.74 -13.90 3.78
CA TYR A 337 -16.51 -13.82 2.33
C TYR A 337 -16.70 -12.37 1.90
N LEU A 338 -15.72 -11.84 1.18
CA LEU A 338 -15.79 -10.51 0.56
C LEU A 338 -15.46 -10.62 -0.91
N ALA A 339 -16.21 -9.88 -1.74
CA ALA A 339 -16.00 -9.79 -3.17
C ALA A 339 -16.04 -8.33 -3.63
N ASP A 340 -15.18 -7.99 -4.57
CA ASP A 340 -15.07 -6.68 -5.23
C ASP A 340 -14.84 -6.87 -6.75
N PRO A 341 -15.79 -7.46 -7.49
CA PRO A 341 -15.69 -7.50 -8.95
C PRO A 341 -15.84 -6.10 -9.52
N ARG A 342 -14.89 -5.74 -10.38
CA ARG A 342 -14.86 -4.45 -11.07
C ARG A 342 -14.77 -4.68 -12.56
N THR A 343 -15.60 -3.96 -13.32
CA THR A 343 -15.55 -3.97 -14.78
C THR A 343 -15.34 -2.56 -15.30
N ARG A 344 -14.52 -2.42 -16.31
CA ARG A 344 -14.26 -1.16 -17.00
C ARG A 344 -14.40 -1.37 -18.49
N THR A 345 -15.18 -0.53 -19.14
CA THR A 345 -15.28 -0.46 -20.60
C THR A 345 -14.42 0.65 -21.16
N ASN A 346 -13.94 0.48 -22.37
CA ASN A 346 -13.04 1.43 -23.02
C ASN A 346 -11.88 1.84 -22.08
N ASN A 347 -11.13 0.84 -21.65
CA ASN A 347 -10.00 1.04 -20.72
C ASN A 347 -8.69 0.72 -21.46
N SER A 348 -7.75 1.65 -21.41
CA SER A 348 -6.44 1.49 -22.04
C SER A 348 -5.54 0.42 -21.41
N GLY A 349 -6.03 -0.36 -20.48
CA GLY A 349 -5.22 -1.31 -19.75
C GLY A 349 -4.20 -0.62 -18.84
N LEU A 350 -2.95 -1.06 -18.95
CA LEU A 350 -1.81 -0.42 -18.25
C LEU A 350 -1.15 0.66 -19.11
N GLN A 351 -1.54 0.82 -20.38
CA GLN A 351 -0.98 1.82 -21.28
C GLN A 351 -1.77 3.12 -21.19
N THR A 352 -1.07 4.20 -21.00
CA THR A 352 -1.66 5.52 -20.74
C THR A 352 -1.85 6.36 -22.00
N PHE A 353 -1.33 5.93 -23.14
CA PHE A 353 -1.32 6.73 -24.36
C PHE A 353 -1.80 5.95 -25.58
N ILE A 354 -3.10 6.00 -25.81
CA ILE A 354 -3.78 5.37 -26.93
C ILE A 354 -4.33 6.44 -27.85
N ILE A 355 -4.26 6.26 -29.17
CA ILE A 355 -4.70 7.26 -30.15
C ILE A 355 -5.95 6.84 -30.91
N GLU A 356 -6.43 5.60 -30.76
CA GLU A 356 -7.61 5.10 -31.45
C GLU A 356 -8.38 4.06 -30.63
N PRO A 357 -9.69 3.89 -30.87
CA PRO A 357 -10.54 2.98 -30.10
C PRO A 357 -10.17 1.50 -30.16
N HIS A 358 -9.52 1.04 -31.26
CA HIS A 358 -9.16 -0.37 -31.45
C HIS A 358 -8.10 -0.88 -30.50
N SER A 359 -7.38 0.02 -29.82
CA SER A 359 -6.40 -0.30 -28.77
C SER A 359 -7.00 -0.33 -27.37
N GLU A 360 -8.27 0.00 -27.23
CA GLU A 360 -9.01 -0.07 -25.96
C GLU A 360 -9.44 -1.51 -25.66
N VAL A 361 -9.65 -1.78 -24.37
CA VAL A 361 -10.12 -3.08 -23.90
C VAL A 361 -11.26 -2.92 -22.91
N ASP A 362 -12.11 -3.93 -22.82
CA ASP A 362 -13.08 -4.11 -21.75
C ASP A 362 -12.46 -5.06 -20.70
N ARG A 363 -12.09 -4.49 -19.56
CA ARG A 363 -11.39 -5.18 -18.49
C ARG A 363 -12.33 -5.61 -17.38
N SER A 364 -12.17 -6.84 -16.94
CA SER A 364 -12.76 -7.36 -15.71
C SER A 364 -11.67 -7.67 -14.68
N ASN A 365 -11.90 -7.27 -13.44
CA ASN A 365 -11.02 -7.60 -12.33
C ASN A 365 -11.82 -8.31 -11.24
N PRO A 366 -12.09 -9.62 -11.36
CA PRO A 366 -12.60 -10.40 -10.25
C PRO A 366 -11.60 -10.36 -9.08
N ASN A 367 -12.11 -9.97 -7.91
CA ASN A 367 -11.30 -9.85 -6.70
C ASN A 367 -12.16 -10.26 -5.51
N TRP A 368 -11.72 -11.28 -4.76
CA TRP A 368 -12.44 -11.75 -3.60
C TRP A 368 -11.52 -12.47 -2.63
N TYR A 369 -11.93 -12.55 -1.37
CA TYR A 369 -11.30 -13.41 -0.38
C TYR A 369 -12.34 -14.03 0.56
N TYR A 370 -11.96 -15.15 1.16
CA TYR A 370 -12.66 -15.72 2.30
C TYR A 370 -11.66 -16.01 3.42
N TYR A 371 -12.19 -16.05 4.62
CA TYR A 371 -11.42 -16.40 5.80
C TYR A 371 -12.26 -17.17 6.81
N THR A 372 -11.58 -17.93 7.64
CA THR A 372 -12.14 -18.55 8.84
C THR A 372 -11.18 -18.31 9.99
N ASN A 373 -11.73 -17.83 11.09
CA ASN A 373 -11.00 -17.46 12.29
C ASN A 373 -11.60 -18.21 13.47
N TYR A 374 -10.75 -18.84 14.27
CA TYR A 374 -11.10 -19.46 15.54
C TYR A 374 -10.42 -18.72 16.67
N ARG A 375 -11.15 -18.53 17.75
CA ARG A 375 -10.66 -17.90 18.99
C ARG A 375 -11.23 -18.62 20.19
N GLY A 376 -10.36 -19.08 21.11
CA GLY A 376 -10.76 -19.84 22.27
C GLY A 376 -9.96 -19.47 23.50
N VAL A 377 -10.65 -19.21 24.62
CA VAL A 377 -10.05 -19.07 25.94
C VAL A 377 -10.13 -20.46 26.61
N LEU A 378 -9.03 -21.21 26.56
CA LEU A 378 -8.97 -22.58 27.08
C LEU A 378 -8.93 -22.62 28.60
N ARG A 379 -8.30 -21.62 29.22
CA ARG A 379 -8.22 -21.40 30.66
C ARG A 379 -8.23 -19.90 30.91
N ASN A 380 -8.48 -19.48 32.12
CA ASN A 380 -8.51 -18.04 32.45
C ASN A 380 -7.24 -17.27 32.04
N ASN A 381 -6.14 -17.99 31.88
CA ASN A 381 -4.83 -17.46 31.48
C ASN A 381 -4.33 -17.94 30.12
N LEU A 382 -5.08 -18.71 29.35
CA LEU A 382 -4.60 -19.32 28.10
C LEU A 382 -5.59 -19.04 26.96
N LEU A 383 -5.16 -18.24 26.00
CA LEU A 383 -5.89 -17.88 24.76
C LEU A 383 -5.23 -18.56 23.56
N ILE A 384 -6.04 -19.09 22.65
CA ILE A 384 -5.61 -19.60 21.33
C ILE A 384 -6.37 -18.85 20.25
N GLU A 385 -5.64 -18.44 19.21
CA GLU A 385 -6.20 -17.85 18.00
C GLU A 385 -5.63 -18.57 16.77
N ALA A 386 -6.47 -18.76 15.74
CA ALA A 386 -6.06 -19.31 14.45
C ALA A 386 -6.92 -18.73 13.33
N GLN A 387 -6.31 -18.49 12.17
CA GLN A 387 -7.00 -18.00 10.98
C GLN A 387 -6.47 -18.67 9.72
N PHE A 388 -7.36 -19.01 8.82
CA PHE A 388 -7.08 -19.35 7.43
C PHE A 388 -7.72 -18.33 6.51
N SER A 389 -7.02 -17.92 5.45
CA SER A 389 -7.59 -17.07 4.41
C SER A 389 -7.01 -17.38 3.05
N GLU A 390 -7.82 -17.15 2.03
CA GLU A 390 -7.41 -17.20 0.63
C GLU A 390 -8.01 -16.01 -0.12
N ARG A 391 -7.18 -15.28 -0.86
CA ARG A 391 -7.57 -14.18 -1.74
C ARG A 391 -7.22 -14.55 -3.18
N ARG A 392 -8.14 -14.21 -4.09
CA ARG A 392 -7.93 -14.32 -5.54
C ARG A 392 -8.20 -12.99 -6.21
N PHE A 393 -7.27 -12.64 -7.08
CA PHE A 393 -7.34 -11.42 -7.89
C PHE A 393 -6.82 -11.75 -9.28
N GLN A 394 -7.56 -11.30 -10.31
CA GLN A 394 -7.22 -11.61 -11.69
C GLN A 394 -7.59 -10.48 -12.64
N PHE A 395 -6.95 -10.50 -13.82
CA PHE A 395 -7.19 -9.59 -14.92
C PHE A 395 -7.80 -10.38 -16.08
N GLU A 396 -9.03 -10.09 -16.45
CA GLU A 396 -9.75 -10.69 -17.55
C GLU A 396 -10.08 -9.64 -18.60
N GLY A 397 -9.98 -10.00 -19.89
CA GLY A 397 -10.25 -9.09 -21.01
C GLY A 397 -9.19 -8.02 -21.22
N ASP A 398 -8.03 -8.11 -20.54
CA ASP A 398 -6.95 -7.13 -20.62
C ASP A 398 -5.98 -7.51 -21.72
N GLY A 399 -6.25 -7.08 -22.95
CA GLY A 399 -5.39 -7.33 -24.09
C GLY A 399 -6.13 -7.85 -25.35
N GLY A 400 -5.33 -8.17 -26.37
CA GLY A 400 -5.81 -8.76 -27.62
C GLY A 400 -6.12 -10.26 -27.49
N THR A 401 -6.92 -10.77 -28.42
CA THR A 401 -7.23 -12.21 -28.55
C THR A 401 -6.87 -12.77 -29.92
N SER A 402 -6.59 -11.91 -30.89
CA SER A 402 -6.22 -12.32 -32.24
C SER A 402 -4.80 -12.89 -32.28
N THR A 403 -4.62 -13.96 -33.07
CA THR A 403 -3.30 -14.53 -33.39
C THR A 403 -2.79 -14.09 -34.76
N ASN A 404 -3.56 -13.27 -35.50
CA ASN A 404 -3.16 -12.75 -36.79
C ASN A 404 -2.14 -11.62 -36.61
N ILE A 405 -0.97 -11.71 -37.19
CA ILE A 405 0.12 -10.71 -37.09
C ILE A 405 -0.32 -9.29 -37.48
N LEU A 406 -1.31 -9.14 -38.35
CA LEU A 406 -1.89 -7.84 -38.73
C LEU A 406 -2.64 -7.16 -37.59
N ASP A 407 -3.03 -7.90 -36.57
CA ASP A 407 -3.69 -7.41 -35.35
C ASP A 407 -2.71 -7.30 -34.18
N SER A 408 -1.42 -7.15 -34.46
CA SER A 408 -0.41 -6.82 -33.45
C SER A 408 -0.54 -5.37 -33.01
N PRO A 409 -0.27 -5.03 -31.75
CA PRO A 409 -0.14 -3.64 -31.34
C PRO A 409 1.07 -2.96 -31.96
N PHE A 410 0.94 -1.70 -32.25
CA PHE A 410 2.00 -0.82 -32.73
C PHE A 410 2.36 0.21 -31.65
N LEU A 411 3.63 0.46 -31.44
CA LEU A 411 4.17 1.52 -30.61
C LEU A 411 4.89 2.55 -31.51
N SER A 412 4.34 3.76 -31.56
CA SER A 412 5.06 4.87 -32.20
C SER A 412 6.08 5.42 -31.21
N VAL A 413 7.37 5.29 -31.53
CA VAL A 413 8.46 5.68 -30.64
C VAL A 413 8.85 7.15 -30.83
N THR A 414 8.90 7.62 -32.10
CA THR A 414 9.45 8.94 -32.40
C THR A 414 8.39 10.04 -32.36
N GLN A 415 7.12 9.73 -32.69
CA GLN A 415 6.05 10.74 -32.76
C GLN A 415 5.40 11.00 -31.40
N CYS A 416 5.07 9.94 -30.62
CA CYS A 416 4.27 10.14 -29.42
C CYS A 416 4.48 9.13 -28.28
N ALA A 417 5.29 8.10 -28.47
CA ALA A 417 5.34 6.96 -27.53
C ALA A 417 3.92 6.39 -27.22
N CYS A 418 3.10 6.23 -28.26
CA CYS A 418 1.69 5.88 -28.17
C CYS A 418 1.38 4.54 -28.84
N LEU A 419 0.32 3.89 -28.36
CA LEU A 419 -0.18 2.62 -28.88
C LEU A 419 -1.30 2.82 -29.88
N TYR A 420 -1.32 1.98 -30.92
CA TYR A 420 -2.39 1.96 -31.91
C TYR A 420 -2.51 0.57 -32.57
N ASN A 421 -3.49 0.38 -33.42
CA ASN A 421 -3.84 -0.80 -34.21
C ASN A 421 -4.51 -1.94 -33.44
N ALA A 422 -4.05 -2.28 -32.23
CA ALA A 422 -4.61 -3.36 -31.41
C ALA A 422 -4.29 -3.17 -29.93
N PRO A 423 -5.01 -3.86 -29.03
CA PRO A 423 -4.68 -3.83 -27.60
C PRO A 423 -3.32 -4.44 -27.29
N TYR A 424 -2.59 -3.81 -26.38
CA TYR A 424 -1.38 -4.34 -25.77
C TYR A 424 -1.76 -5.40 -24.74
N PHE A 425 -0.92 -6.39 -24.49
CA PHE A 425 -1.13 -7.60 -23.69
C PHE A 425 -1.92 -8.72 -24.43
N ASP A 426 -1.86 -9.89 -23.84
CA ASP A 426 -2.50 -11.11 -24.31
C ASP A 426 -3.64 -11.55 -23.37
N ALA A 427 -4.88 -11.28 -23.76
CA ALA A 427 -6.05 -11.67 -22.98
C ALA A 427 -6.29 -13.18 -22.93
N THR A 428 -5.60 -13.98 -23.76
CA THR A 428 -5.71 -15.46 -23.75
C THR A 428 -4.83 -16.13 -22.71
N ASP A 429 -3.94 -15.36 -22.05
CA ASP A 429 -3.10 -15.77 -20.91
C ASP A 429 -3.31 -14.81 -19.74
N PRO A 430 -4.50 -14.79 -19.10
CA PRO A 430 -4.85 -13.81 -18.07
C PRO A 430 -3.95 -13.91 -16.85
N GLU A 431 -3.61 -12.77 -16.28
CA GLU A 431 -2.77 -12.71 -15.09
C GLU A 431 -3.59 -12.92 -13.81
N HIS A 432 -3.09 -13.82 -12.94
CA HIS A 432 -3.62 -14.07 -11.61
C HIS A 432 -2.59 -13.70 -10.54
N ARG A 433 -3.04 -13.00 -9.48
CA ARG A 433 -2.23 -12.59 -8.33
C ARG A 433 -2.91 -12.99 -7.03
N ASN A 434 -2.75 -14.24 -6.67
CA ASN A 434 -3.44 -14.83 -5.54
C ASN A 434 -2.57 -14.84 -4.28
N ASN A 435 -3.20 -14.90 -3.11
CA ASN A 435 -2.49 -15.23 -1.88
C ASN A 435 -3.28 -16.21 -1.02
N ARG A 436 -2.56 -16.95 -0.19
CA ARG A 436 -3.11 -17.86 0.82
C ARG A 436 -2.33 -17.69 2.11
N GLN A 437 -3.02 -17.67 3.23
CA GLN A 437 -2.44 -17.42 4.53
C GLN A 437 -3.03 -18.37 5.58
N VAL A 438 -2.17 -18.91 6.42
CA VAL A 438 -2.53 -19.66 7.63
C VAL A 438 -1.82 -19.01 8.80
N THR A 439 -2.55 -18.71 9.85
CA THR A 439 -2.02 -18.00 11.02
C THR A 439 -2.55 -18.60 12.32
N GLY A 440 -1.77 -18.60 13.40
CA GLY A 440 -2.24 -18.99 14.74
C GLY A 440 -1.24 -18.60 15.84
N SER A 441 -1.77 -18.39 17.03
CA SER A 441 -0.98 -18.02 18.21
C SER A 441 -1.58 -18.57 19.50
N VAL A 442 -0.74 -18.66 20.51
CA VAL A 442 -1.08 -18.97 21.89
C VAL A 442 -0.58 -17.83 22.76
N THR A 443 -1.46 -17.30 23.62
CA THR A 443 -1.09 -16.30 24.62
C THR A 443 -1.33 -16.88 26.01
N ASP A 444 -0.31 -16.83 26.88
CA ASP A 444 -0.38 -17.26 28.28
C ASP A 444 -0.08 -16.08 29.21
N TYR A 445 -0.95 -15.90 30.20
CA TYR A 445 -0.83 -14.88 31.24
C TYR A 445 -0.33 -15.57 32.52
N TRP A 446 0.84 -15.16 33.03
CA TRP A 446 1.44 -15.77 34.22
C TRP A 446 2.20 -14.75 35.05
N ALA A 447 2.54 -15.10 36.30
CA ALA A 447 3.24 -14.21 37.24
C ALA A 447 4.56 -14.85 37.70
N PHE A 448 5.66 -14.08 37.55
CA PHE A 448 6.98 -14.40 38.07
C PHE A 448 7.85 -13.13 38.09
N HIS A 449 8.20 -12.65 39.25
CA HIS A 449 8.88 -11.34 39.41
C HIS A 449 8.20 -10.20 38.61
N GLY A 450 6.86 -10.16 38.65
CA GLY A 450 6.01 -9.31 37.83
C GLY A 450 4.95 -10.13 37.09
N ARG A 451 4.27 -9.50 36.15
CA ARG A 451 3.25 -10.14 35.31
C ARG A 451 3.75 -10.27 33.88
N HIS A 452 3.53 -11.42 33.30
CA HIS A 452 3.91 -11.73 31.93
C HIS A 452 2.69 -11.99 31.08
N GLU A 453 2.71 -11.49 29.86
CA GLU A 453 1.83 -11.86 28.76
C GLU A 453 2.72 -12.39 27.64
N THR A 454 2.90 -13.70 27.62
CA THR A 454 3.76 -14.35 26.61
C THR A 454 2.90 -14.83 25.46
N LYS A 455 3.17 -14.32 24.25
CA LYS A 455 2.52 -14.74 23.01
C LYS A 455 3.53 -15.41 22.09
N ALA A 456 3.21 -16.61 21.61
CA ALA A 456 4.01 -17.33 20.64
C ALA A 456 3.12 -17.79 19.49
N GLY A 457 3.66 -17.78 18.28
CA GLY A 457 2.89 -18.18 17.12
C GLY A 457 3.72 -18.27 15.84
N GLY A 458 3.04 -18.44 14.73
CA GLY A 458 3.67 -18.50 13.43
C GLY A 458 2.69 -18.22 12.29
N GLU A 459 3.22 -18.03 11.09
CA GLU A 459 2.49 -17.75 9.86
C GLU A 459 3.10 -18.54 8.71
N TRP A 460 2.25 -19.06 7.85
CA TRP A 460 2.58 -19.41 6.49
C TRP A 460 1.77 -18.54 5.53
N PHE A 461 2.49 -17.84 4.65
CA PHE A 461 1.90 -16.98 3.62
C PHE A 461 2.47 -17.36 2.27
N ARG A 462 1.61 -17.60 1.31
CA ARG A 462 1.96 -17.80 -0.10
C ARG A 462 1.42 -16.67 -0.95
N SER A 463 2.32 -15.97 -1.64
CA SER A 463 2.01 -15.13 -2.78
C SER A 463 2.19 -15.97 -4.04
N GLN A 464 1.22 -15.91 -4.96
CA GLN A 464 1.23 -16.66 -6.22
C GLN A 464 0.91 -15.74 -7.39
N ARG A 465 1.76 -15.77 -8.40
CA ARG A 465 1.51 -15.14 -9.69
C ARG A 465 1.49 -16.20 -10.79
N SER A 466 0.57 -16.09 -11.75
CA SER A 466 0.53 -16.95 -12.93
C SER A 466 -0.09 -16.20 -14.11
N GLY A 467 0.25 -16.59 -15.33
CA GLY A 467 -0.21 -15.93 -16.55
C GLY A 467 0.46 -14.57 -16.78
N GLY A 468 -0.07 -13.81 -17.74
CA GLY A 468 0.46 -12.50 -18.13
C GLY A 468 1.86 -12.57 -18.74
N ASN A 469 2.17 -13.65 -19.45
CA ASN A 469 3.51 -13.98 -19.94
C ASN A 469 3.77 -13.50 -21.37
N SER A 470 2.91 -12.65 -21.93
CA SER A 470 3.09 -12.04 -23.24
C SER A 470 2.55 -10.62 -23.30
N GLN A 471 3.22 -9.76 -24.05
CA GLN A 471 2.81 -8.38 -24.31
C GLN A 471 1.87 -8.25 -25.51
N SER A 472 1.60 -9.34 -26.23
CA SER A 472 0.69 -9.36 -27.36
C SER A 472 0.16 -10.78 -27.59
N SER A 473 -1.11 -10.92 -27.96
CA SER A 473 -1.72 -12.20 -28.36
C SER A 473 -1.12 -12.78 -29.63
N THR A 474 -0.47 -11.95 -30.44
CA THR A 474 0.29 -12.35 -31.63
C THR A 474 1.74 -12.67 -31.34
N SER A 475 2.22 -12.41 -30.11
CA SER A 475 3.64 -12.42 -29.68
C SER A 475 4.49 -11.30 -30.30
N TYR A 476 3.93 -10.40 -31.10
CA TYR A 476 4.66 -9.30 -31.74
C TYR A 476 4.09 -7.95 -31.32
N VAL A 477 4.99 -6.98 -31.12
CA VAL A 477 4.69 -5.55 -30.99
C VAL A 477 5.57 -4.80 -31.98
N PHE A 478 4.97 -4.09 -32.93
CA PHE A 478 5.72 -3.34 -33.92
C PHE A 478 6.08 -1.95 -33.40
N ASN A 479 7.34 -1.58 -33.44
CA ASN A 479 7.83 -0.23 -33.18
C ASN A 479 7.90 0.50 -34.52
N SER A 480 6.84 1.21 -34.86
CA SER A 480 6.69 1.90 -36.12
C SER A 480 5.80 3.11 -35.97
N ASP A 481 6.20 4.23 -36.58
CA ASP A 481 5.40 5.44 -36.56
C ASP A 481 4.17 5.30 -37.46
N PHE A 482 3.25 6.22 -37.34
CA PHE A 482 2.06 6.28 -38.21
C PHE A 482 2.20 7.38 -39.26
N VAL A 483 1.40 7.29 -40.34
CA VAL A 483 1.26 8.37 -41.32
C VAL A 483 0.59 9.55 -40.66
N ALA A 484 1.25 10.72 -40.64
CA ALA A 484 0.76 11.93 -40.03
C ALA A 484 0.29 12.95 -41.10
N ASP A 485 -0.74 13.73 -40.73
CA ASP A 485 -1.15 14.90 -41.51
C ASP A 485 -0.17 16.08 -41.32
N ALA A 486 -0.43 17.21 -41.98
CA ALA A 486 0.41 18.40 -41.87
C ALA A 486 0.49 19.01 -40.45
N SER A 487 -0.43 18.61 -39.55
CA SER A 487 -0.46 19.04 -38.14
C SER A 487 0.18 18.03 -37.22
N GLY A 488 0.67 16.89 -37.73
CA GLY A 488 1.26 15.81 -36.95
C GLY A 488 0.24 14.82 -36.35
N ASN A 489 -1.03 14.92 -36.72
CA ASN A 489 -2.06 14.00 -36.26
C ASN A 489 -2.08 12.71 -37.12
N PRO A 490 -2.43 11.55 -36.53
CA PRO A 490 -2.49 10.31 -37.28
C PRO A 490 -3.59 10.33 -38.37
N VAL A 491 -3.23 9.87 -39.56
CA VAL A 491 -4.18 9.60 -40.63
C VAL A 491 -4.83 8.24 -40.36
N LEU A 492 -6.15 8.19 -40.32
CA LEU A 492 -6.88 6.96 -40.08
C LEU A 492 -7.30 6.30 -41.39
N ASP A 493 -7.27 4.97 -41.43
CA ASP A 493 -7.81 4.19 -42.56
C ASP A 493 -9.36 4.13 -42.51
N ALA A 494 -9.95 3.44 -43.48
CA ALA A 494 -11.40 3.26 -43.59
C ALA A 494 -12.04 2.52 -42.39
N THR A 495 -11.23 1.83 -41.58
CA THR A 495 -11.66 1.12 -40.38
C THR A 495 -11.50 1.98 -39.10
N GLY A 496 -10.94 3.19 -39.22
CA GLY A 496 -10.69 4.10 -38.11
C GLY A 496 -9.39 3.80 -37.35
N ARG A 497 -8.45 3.03 -37.93
CA ARG A 497 -7.15 2.73 -37.37
C ARG A 497 -6.08 3.64 -37.97
N ALA A 498 -5.09 4.05 -37.17
CA ALA A 498 -3.94 4.78 -37.63
C ALA A 498 -3.14 3.93 -38.66
N ILE A 499 -2.70 4.57 -39.74
CA ILE A 499 -2.00 3.91 -40.84
C ILE A 499 -0.53 3.74 -40.45
N PRO A 500 -0.01 2.50 -40.26
CA PRO A 500 1.39 2.30 -39.91
C PRO A 500 2.33 2.68 -41.05
N GLN A 501 3.52 3.20 -40.71
CA GLN A 501 4.54 3.61 -41.64
C GLN A 501 5.84 2.86 -41.36
N PHE A 502 6.16 1.86 -42.17
CA PHE A 502 7.40 1.09 -42.06
C PHE A 502 8.54 1.83 -42.77
N VAL A 503 9.62 2.07 -42.04
CA VAL A 503 10.83 2.75 -42.57
C VAL A 503 12.03 1.88 -42.32
N SER A 504 12.74 1.55 -43.43
CA SER A 504 13.95 0.74 -43.38
C SER A 504 15.02 1.34 -42.47
N GLY A 505 15.56 0.54 -41.54
CA GLY A 505 16.57 0.96 -40.57
C GLY A 505 16.03 1.78 -39.38
N LEU A 506 14.75 2.12 -39.34
CA LEU A 506 14.12 2.87 -38.21
C LEU A 506 12.99 2.12 -37.52
N SER A 507 12.13 1.44 -38.30
CA SER A 507 11.11 0.58 -37.71
C SER A 507 11.72 -0.70 -37.18
N SER A 508 11.10 -1.30 -36.15
CA SER A 508 11.52 -2.58 -35.58
C SER A 508 10.30 -3.36 -35.07
N VAL A 509 10.52 -4.59 -34.67
CA VAL A 509 9.51 -5.44 -34.04
C VAL A 509 10.09 -6.05 -32.78
N ASP A 510 9.33 -5.99 -31.67
CA ASP A 510 9.59 -6.76 -30.46
C ASP A 510 8.89 -8.10 -30.57
N PHE A 511 9.61 -9.17 -30.37
CA PHE A 511 9.11 -10.53 -30.28
C PHE A 511 9.14 -10.99 -28.82
N PHE A 512 7.98 -11.39 -28.32
CA PHE A 512 7.77 -11.88 -26.94
C PHE A 512 7.43 -13.38 -26.99
N PRO A 513 8.44 -14.28 -27.01
CA PRO A 513 8.19 -15.72 -26.96
C PRO A 513 7.65 -16.10 -25.58
N ALA A 514 6.34 -16.25 -25.48
CA ALA A 514 5.64 -16.48 -24.22
C ALA A 514 5.62 -17.95 -23.83
N THR A 515 5.84 -18.23 -22.54
CA THR A 515 5.60 -19.53 -21.94
C THR A 515 4.29 -19.50 -21.17
N ARG A 516 3.24 -20.10 -21.72
CA ARG A 516 1.93 -20.14 -21.06
C ARG A 516 1.91 -21.10 -19.89
N GLY A 517 1.05 -20.79 -18.89
CA GLY A 517 0.86 -21.63 -17.70
C GLY A 517 2.00 -21.58 -16.69
N GLY A 518 2.97 -20.66 -16.86
CA GLY A 518 4.00 -20.41 -15.85
C GLY A 518 3.39 -19.93 -14.54
N THR A 519 3.96 -20.37 -13.41
CA THR A 519 3.52 -19.97 -12.06
C THR A 519 4.72 -19.69 -11.18
N MET A 520 4.69 -18.58 -10.45
CA MET A 520 5.65 -18.24 -9.40
C MET A 520 4.95 -18.26 -8.05
N ASN A 521 5.55 -18.94 -7.07
CA ASN A 521 5.13 -18.94 -5.67
C ASN A 521 6.24 -18.38 -4.81
N ILE A 522 5.91 -17.45 -3.93
CA ILE A 522 6.77 -16.99 -2.84
C ILE A 522 6.14 -17.46 -1.53
N ASP A 523 6.76 -18.43 -0.90
CA ASP A 523 6.36 -18.94 0.41
C ASP A 523 7.16 -18.24 1.51
N ASN A 524 6.46 -17.62 2.45
CA ASN A 524 7.03 -17.10 3.69
C ASN A 524 6.49 -17.91 4.86
N SER A 525 7.38 -18.61 5.54
CA SER A 525 7.09 -19.37 6.78
C SER A 525 7.79 -18.67 7.93
N SER A 526 7.05 -18.31 8.96
CA SER A 526 7.61 -17.58 10.09
C SER A 526 7.10 -18.05 11.43
N ALA A 527 7.91 -17.85 12.46
CA ALA A 527 7.56 -18.08 13.85
C ALA A 527 7.99 -16.88 14.69
N PHE A 528 7.22 -16.57 15.72
CA PHE A 528 7.55 -15.50 16.64
C PHE A 528 7.30 -15.90 18.08
N VAL A 529 7.99 -15.22 18.97
CA VAL A 529 7.73 -15.21 20.41
C VAL A 529 7.89 -13.77 20.92
N GLN A 530 6.98 -13.36 21.76
CA GLN A 530 7.04 -12.08 22.44
C GLN A 530 6.51 -12.19 23.85
N ASP A 531 7.04 -11.37 24.76
CA ASP A 531 6.62 -11.29 26.14
C ASP A 531 6.47 -9.82 26.55
N HIS A 532 5.29 -9.45 27.01
CA HIS A 532 5.06 -8.18 27.70
C HIS A 532 5.21 -8.42 29.19
N TRP A 533 6.32 -7.97 29.76
CA TRP A 533 6.65 -8.13 31.17
C TRP A 533 6.39 -6.84 31.96
N ALA A 534 5.31 -6.78 32.69
CA ALA A 534 5.07 -5.73 33.68
C ALA A 534 5.87 -6.06 34.96
N VAL A 535 7.09 -5.51 35.05
CA VAL A 535 8.06 -5.79 36.11
C VAL A 535 7.54 -5.30 37.46
N ASN A 536 6.97 -4.09 37.47
CA ASN A 536 6.37 -3.46 38.66
C ASN A 536 5.43 -2.31 38.24
N GLY A 537 4.99 -1.47 39.15
CA GLY A 537 4.12 -0.32 38.85
C GLY A 537 4.74 0.79 38.00
N HIS A 538 6.07 0.77 37.79
CA HIS A 538 6.77 1.78 37.00
C HIS A 538 7.38 1.24 35.70
N TRP A 539 7.83 0.01 35.66
CA TRP A 539 8.53 -0.57 34.51
C TRP A 539 7.74 -1.65 33.82
N SER A 540 7.63 -1.56 32.51
CA SER A 540 7.28 -2.67 31.63
C SER A 540 8.31 -2.82 30.50
N VAL A 541 8.51 -4.06 30.05
CA VAL A 541 9.47 -4.42 29.02
C VAL A 541 8.81 -5.36 28.03
N ASP A 542 8.95 -5.09 26.74
CA ASP A 542 8.52 -5.97 25.66
C ASP A 542 9.76 -6.61 25.03
N LEU A 543 9.79 -7.95 25.01
CA LEU A 543 10.87 -8.74 24.44
C LEU A 543 10.28 -9.63 23.35
N GLY A 544 10.68 -9.42 22.12
CA GLY A 544 10.18 -10.19 20.99
C GLY A 544 11.27 -10.55 19.99
N ALA A 545 11.05 -11.64 19.29
CA ALA A 545 11.83 -12.05 18.12
C ALA A 545 10.95 -12.78 17.12
N ARG A 546 11.22 -12.56 15.83
CA ARG A 546 10.57 -13.24 14.72
C ARG A 546 11.62 -13.92 13.85
N PHE A 547 11.43 -15.18 13.55
CA PHE A 547 12.15 -15.93 12.52
C PHE A 547 11.32 -15.96 11.25
N GLU A 548 11.95 -15.71 10.12
CA GLU A 548 11.34 -15.77 8.79
C GLU A 548 12.17 -16.65 7.87
N HIS A 549 11.51 -17.57 7.15
CA HIS A 549 12.06 -18.38 6.07
C HIS A 549 11.26 -18.09 4.80
N VAL A 550 11.96 -17.64 3.76
CA VAL A 550 11.33 -17.31 2.47
C VAL A 550 11.94 -18.15 1.37
N LYS A 551 11.07 -18.79 0.57
CA LYS A 551 11.43 -19.54 -0.62
C LYS A 551 10.57 -19.12 -1.79
N ALA A 552 11.20 -18.73 -2.91
CA ALA A 552 10.52 -18.46 -4.16
C ALA A 552 10.87 -19.53 -5.20
N LEU A 553 9.84 -20.06 -5.85
CA LEU A 553 9.92 -21.12 -6.85
C LEU A 553 9.05 -20.76 -8.06
N SER A 554 9.61 -20.84 -9.25
CA SER A 554 8.93 -20.62 -10.52
C SER A 554 8.89 -21.87 -11.39
N THR A 555 7.78 -22.04 -12.15
CA THR A 555 7.59 -23.11 -13.13
C THR A 555 7.25 -22.49 -14.50
N PRO A 556 7.58 -23.14 -15.64
CA PRO A 556 8.34 -24.40 -15.75
C PRO A 556 9.80 -24.23 -15.36
N GLY A 557 10.45 -25.37 -15.01
CA GLY A 557 11.89 -25.44 -14.79
C GLY A 557 12.32 -25.46 -13.33
N ASP A 558 11.38 -25.37 -12.34
CA ASP A 558 11.66 -25.38 -10.90
C ASP A 558 12.78 -24.38 -10.50
N ILE A 559 12.69 -23.16 -11.02
CA ILE A 559 13.68 -22.12 -10.82
C ILE A 559 13.54 -21.58 -9.40
N VAL A 560 14.59 -21.79 -8.59
CA VAL A 560 14.67 -21.22 -7.24
C VAL A 560 15.28 -19.83 -7.33
N SER A 561 14.45 -18.79 -7.10
CA SER A 561 14.91 -17.40 -7.12
C SER A 561 15.45 -16.94 -5.77
N ILE A 562 14.91 -17.45 -4.67
CA ILE A 562 15.36 -17.15 -3.30
C ILE A 562 15.11 -18.32 -2.37
N ASN A 563 16.02 -18.48 -1.41
CA ASN A 563 15.86 -19.41 -0.27
C ASN A 563 16.65 -18.83 0.91
N SER A 564 15.98 -18.05 1.77
CA SER A 564 16.66 -17.26 2.79
C SER A 564 16.01 -17.35 4.17
N ASN A 565 16.83 -17.14 5.20
CA ASN A 565 16.38 -17.08 6.60
C ASN A 565 16.78 -15.76 7.23
N ARG A 566 15.94 -15.24 8.12
CA ARG A 566 16.24 -14.05 8.91
C ARG A 566 15.61 -14.12 10.29
N ILE A 567 16.33 -13.62 11.31
CA ILE A 567 15.79 -13.36 12.65
C ILE A 567 15.79 -11.87 12.89
N VAL A 568 14.66 -11.33 13.33
CA VAL A 568 14.47 -9.91 13.58
C VAL A 568 13.96 -9.68 15.00
N PRO A 569 14.74 -9.00 15.87
CA PRO A 569 14.34 -8.67 17.23
C PRO A 569 13.35 -7.50 17.27
N ARG A 570 12.52 -7.46 18.30
CA ARG A 570 11.60 -6.40 18.68
C ARG A 570 11.71 -6.20 20.17
N LEU A 571 12.19 -5.04 20.60
CA LEU A 571 12.46 -4.72 22.00
C LEU A 571 11.80 -3.39 22.33
N ALA A 572 11.14 -3.30 23.48
CA ALA A 572 10.68 -2.03 24.01
C ALA A 572 10.77 -2.00 25.53
N ALA A 573 10.91 -0.81 26.08
CA ALA A 573 10.82 -0.55 27.51
C ALA A 573 9.93 0.68 27.73
N ALA A 574 9.08 0.62 28.74
CA ALA A 574 8.29 1.75 29.20
C ALA A 574 8.55 2.04 30.68
N TYR A 575 8.63 3.32 31.00
CA TYR A 575 8.80 3.82 32.36
C TYR A 575 7.69 4.81 32.72
N ASP A 576 6.81 4.42 33.62
CA ASP A 576 5.80 5.29 34.21
C ASP A 576 6.42 6.07 35.37
N VAL A 577 6.66 7.37 35.20
CA VAL A 577 7.37 8.24 36.16
C VAL A 577 6.65 8.31 37.50
N GLY A 578 5.31 8.35 37.48
CA GLY A 578 4.47 8.42 38.69
C GLY A 578 3.90 7.10 39.16
N GLY A 579 4.02 6.03 38.38
CA GLY A 579 3.35 4.74 38.63
C GLY A 579 1.83 4.80 38.54
N ASN A 580 1.30 5.84 37.92
CA ASN A 580 -0.15 6.14 37.85
C ASN A 580 -0.66 6.32 36.41
N GLY A 581 0.17 6.02 35.40
CA GLY A 581 -0.17 6.13 33.98
C GLY A 581 -0.27 7.56 33.47
N THR A 582 0.19 8.56 34.23
CA THR A 582 0.08 9.97 33.82
C THR A 582 1.24 10.41 32.93
N HIS A 583 2.46 9.97 33.24
CA HIS A 583 3.69 10.36 32.56
C HIS A 583 4.50 9.12 32.19
N ILE A 584 4.57 8.78 30.92
CA ILE A 584 5.23 7.57 30.46
C ILE A 584 6.29 7.89 29.42
N VAL A 585 7.47 7.31 29.60
CA VAL A 585 8.58 7.33 28.63
C VAL A 585 8.66 5.97 27.97
N HIS A 586 8.78 5.91 26.64
CA HIS A 586 9.05 4.68 25.91
C HIS A 586 10.38 4.77 25.17
N LEU A 587 11.04 3.62 25.05
CA LEU A 587 12.20 3.41 24.19
C LEU A 587 11.99 2.10 23.45
N THR A 588 12.13 2.11 22.12
CA THR A 588 11.97 0.91 21.29
C THR A 588 13.18 0.70 20.39
N TYR A 589 13.47 -0.56 20.10
CA TYR A 589 14.38 -1.00 19.06
C TYR A 589 13.76 -2.16 18.29
N GLY A 590 13.67 -2.02 16.97
CA GLY A 590 13.15 -3.06 16.11
C GLY A 590 13.97 -3.25 14.84
N GLN A 591 14.03 -4.48 14.38
CA GLN A 591 14.46 -4.81 13.03
C GLN A 591 13.27 -5.31 12.23
N TYR A 592 13.12 -4.84 11.00
CA TYR A 592 12.03 -5.20 10.11
C TYR A 592 12.60 -5.74 8.80
N SER A 593 12.17 -6.96 8.45
CA SER A 593 12.48 -7.60 7.18
C SER A 593 11.39 -7.21 6.18
N GLY A 594 11.77 -6.53 5.12
CA GLY A 594 10.85 -6.06 4.09
C GLY A 594 10.21 -7.19 3.29
N ARG A 595 9.19 -6.85 2.54
CA ARG A 595 8.50 -7.74 1.59
C ARG A 595 9.40 -7.99 0.37
N TYR A 596 9.36 -9.20 -0.17
CA TYR A 596 9.95 -9.46 -1.48
C TYR A 596 8.97 -9.07 -2.58
N ASN A 597 9.46 -8.31 -3.54
CA ASN A 597 8.69 -7.91 -4.71
C ASN A 597 8.72 -9.00 -5.79
N GLU A 598 7.56 -9.38 -6.31
CA GLU A 598 7.46 -10.46 -7.30
C GLU A 598 8.17 -10.13 -8.63
N ALA A 599 8.18 -8.86 -9.05
CA ALA A 599 8.89 -8.47 -10.27
C ALA A 599 10.40 -8.65 -10.14
N GLN A 600 10.95 -8.32 -8.97
CA GLN A 600 12.37 -8.45 -8.68
C GLN A 600 12.79 -9.92 -8.50
N ILE A 601 12.05 -10.64 -7.67
CA ILE A 601 12.36 -12.05 -7.35
C ILE A 601 12.02 -12.97 -8.53
N GLY A 602 11.09 -12.61 -9.40
CA GLY A 602 10.77 -13.31 -10.62
C GLY A 602 11.64 -12.95 -11.83
N ALA A 603 12.62 -12.06 -11.67
CA ALA A 603 13.40 -11.54 -12.79
C ALA A 603 14.18 -12.61 -13.59
N ASN A 604 14.55 -13.73 -12.94
CA ASN A 604 15.15 -14.90 -13.59
C ASN A 604 14.14 -15.94 -14.09
N SER A 605 12.88 -15.59 -14.19
CA SER A 605 11.76 -16.45 -14.60
C SER A 605 10.95 -15.77 -15.71
N VAL A 606 10.31 -16.56 -16.55
CA VAL A 606 9.42 -16.05 -17.62
C VAL A 606 8.04 -15.64 -17.10
N VAL A 607 7.71 -15.88 -15.84
CA VAL A 607 6.40 -15.59 -15.29
C VAL A 607 6.20 -14.09 -15.16
N GLY A 608 5.30 -13.53 -16.00
CA GLY A 608 5.07 -12.09 -16.11
C GLY A 608 6.28 -11.26 -16.57
N ASN A 609 7.29 -11.92 -17.12
CA ASN A 609 8.55 -11.35 -17.57
C ASN A 609 9.07 -12.16 -18.77
N PRO A 610 8.31 -12.15 -19.90
CA PRO A 610 8.71 -12.91 -21.08
C PRO A 610 10.04 -12.40 -21.65
N PRO A 611 10.79 -13.23 -22.37
CA PRO A 611 11.90 -12.73 -23.19
C PRO A 611 11.40 -11.64 -24.13
N ASP A 612 12.24 -10.64 -24.37
CA ASP A 612 11.95 -9.48 -25.22
C ASP A 612 13.12 -9.29 -26.20
N LEU A 613 12.85 -9.61 -27.46
CA LEU A 613 13.81 -9.64 -28.56
C LEU A 613 13.39 -8.62 -29.62
N ASN A 614 14.19 -7.59 -29.84
CA ASN A 614 13.93 -6.57 -30.86
C ASN A 614 14.70 -6.90 -32.17
N PHE A 615 14.06 -6.66 -33.30
CA PHE A 615 14.67 -6.84 -34.65
C PHE A 615 14.36 -5.61 -35.49
N THR A 616 15.39 -5.04 -36.11
CA THR A 616 15.25 -3.88 -37.00
C THR A 616 14.68 -4.27 -38.35
N TYR A 617 13.73 -3.50 -38.84
CA TYR A 617 13.19 -3.64 -40.18
C TYR A 617 14.17 -3.17 -41.24
N THR A 618 14.50 -4.03 -42.23
CA THR A 618 15.41 -3.74 -43.32
C THR A 618 14.75 -3.85 -44.70
N GLY A 619 13.43 -4.10 -44.73
CA GLY A 619 12.66 -4.18 -45.97
C GLY A 619 12.40 -2.83 -46.62
N PRO A 620 11.63 -2.79 -47.71
CA PRO A 620 11.25 -1.56 -48.40
C PRO A 620 10.46 -0.62 -47.52
N THR A 621 10.66 0.70 -47.63
CA THR A 621 9.80 1.69 -46.96
C THR A 621 8.41 1.67 -47.58
N GLY A 622 7.36 1.69 -46.74
CA GLY A 622 5.96 1.70 -47.19
C GLY A 622 4.98 1.92 -46.03
N GLN A 623 3.71 1.96 -46.32
CA GLN A 623 2.69 2.29 -45.33
C GLN A 623 1.41 1.46 -45.53
N GLY A 624 0.65 1.30 -44.47
CA GLY A 624 -0.66 0.64 -44.47
C GLY A 624 -0.63 -0.78 -43.87
N ARG A 625 -1.81 -1.26 -43.47
CA ARG A 625 -2.01 -2.63 -42.95
C ARG A 625 -1.95 -3.70 -44.05
N ASP A 626 -2.07 -3.33 -45.30
CA ASP A 626 -1.94 -4.17 -46.50
C ASP A 626 -0.53 -4.17 -47.04
N PHE A 627 0.39 -3.44 -46.43
CA PHE A 627 1.79 -3.40 -46.84
C PHE A 627 2.51 -4.69 -46.42
N ALA A 628 2.39 -5.73 -47.23
CA ALA A 628 2.90 -7.07 -46.94
C ALA A 628 4.38 -7.13 -46.52
N PRO A 629 5.32 -6.29 -47.05
CA PRO A 629 6.69 -6.32 -46.58
C PRO A 629 6.87 -5.96 -45.10
N GLY A 630 6.01 -5.07 -44.54
CA GLY A 630 6.09 -4.65 -43.15
C GLY A 630 5.74 -5.76 -42.15
N PHE A 631 4.89 -6.72 -42.58
CA PHE A 631 4.51 -7.86 -41.75
C PHE A 631 5.24 -9.15 -42.11
N ASN A 632 6.16 -9.10 -43.07
CA ASN A 632 6.99 -10.24 -43.44
C ASN A 632 8.23 -10.31 -42.53
N LEU A 633 8.24 -11.29 -41.65
CA LEU A 633 9.33 -11.47 -40.65
C LEU A 633 10.72 -11.70 -41.30
N ALA A 634 10.79 -12.10 -42.57
CA ALA A 634 12.04 -12.20 -43.32
C ALA A 634 12.74 -10.83 -43.52
N ASN A 635 12.01 -9.72 -43.38
CA ASN A 635 12.54 -8.36 -43.43
C ASN A 635 13.10 -7.84 -42.10
N TYR A 636 13.18 -8.72 -41.10
CA TYR A 636 13.74 -8.45 -39.78
C TYR A 636 14.91 -9.44 -39.52
N PRO A 637 16.09 -9.20 -40.09
CA PRO A 637 17.20 -10.15 -40.10
C PRO A 637 17.83 -10.31 -38.71
N LEU A 638 18.36 -11.51 -38.43
CA LEU A 638 18.91 -11.89 -37.14
C LEU A 638 20.14 -11.08 -36.74
N ASP A 639 20.94 -10.56 -37.71
CA ASP A 639 22.09 -9.71 -37.44
C ASP A 639 21.72 -8.32 -36.89
N THR A 640 20.44 -7.96 -36.95
CA THR A 640 19.93 -6.73 -36.32
C THR A 640 19.37 -6.96 -34.91
N ALA A 641 19.38 -8.21 -34.43
CA ALA A 641 18.71 -8.57 -33.19
C ALA A 641 19.33 -7.91 -31.96
N PHE A 642 18.49 -7.42 -31.10
CA PHE A 642 18.84 -6.95 -29.77
C PHE A 642 17.98 -7.65 -28.71
N VAL A 643 18.57 -8.04 -27.60
CA VAL A 643 17.86 -8.69 -26.49
C VAL A 643 17.63 -7.67 -25.37
N PHE A 644 16.41 -7.21 -25.21
CA PHE A 644 16.04 -6.36 -24.06
C PHE A 644 15.99 -7.16 -22.77
N ASN A 645 15.48 -8.38 -22.81
CA ASN A 645 15.32 -9.22 -21.65
C ASN A 645 15.44 -10.71 -22.03
N ALA A 646 16.21 -11.47 -21.27
CA ALA A 646 16.36 -12.91 -21.42
C ALA A 646 16.43 -13.56 -20.03
N PRO A 647 15.29 -13.70 -19.29
CA PRO A 647 15.27 -14.08 -17.89
C PRO A 647 16.00 -15.38 -17.57
N LEU A 648 15.87 -16.39 -18.43
CA LEU A 648 16.48 -17.70 -18.24
C LEU A 648 17.96 -17.78 -18.68
N ALA A 649 18.44 -16.79 -19.45
CA ALA A 649 19.76 -16.86 -20.04
C ALA A 649 20.79 -15.99 -19.31
N ASN A 650 20.49 -14.71 -19.09
CA ASN A 650 21.47 -13.75 -18.57
C ASN A 650 21.07 -13.11 -17.23
N THR A 651 20.03 -13.60 -16.57
CA THR A 651 19.58 -13.08 -15.27
C THR A 651 19.86 -14.09 -14.17
N LEU A 652 20.71 -13.71 -13.24
CA LEU A 652 21.20 -14.54 -12.14
C LEU A 652 20.66 -14.03 -10.80
N MET A 653 20.47 -14.93 -9.85
CA MET A 653 20.16 -14.59 -8.47
C MET A 653 21.31 -15.03 -7.56
N ASP A 654 21.76 -14.14 -6.67
CA ASP A 654 22.72 -14.49 -5.64
C ASP A 654 22.09 -15.50 -4.68
N PRO A 655 22.70 -16.69 -4.47
CA PRO A 655 22.19 -17.66 -3.48
C PRO A 655 22.08 -17.12 -2.04
N ALA A 656 22.81 -16.04 -1.72
CA ALA A 656 22.77 -15.36 -0.42
C ALA A 656 21.72 -14.25 -0.35
N LEU A 657 20.92 -14.08 -1.40
CA LEU A 657 19.92 -13.02 -1.49
C LEU A 657 18.92 -13.07 -0.34
N ARG A 658 18.67 -11.92 0.27
CA ARG A 658 17.74 -11.76 1.39
C ARG A 658 17.03 -10.42 1.34
N SER A 659 15.88 -10.32 2.02
CA SER A 659 15.09 -9.10 2.07
C SER A 659 15.89 -7.91 2.62
N PRO A 660 15.65 -6.69 2.17
CA PRO A 660 16.14 -5.49 2.83
C PRO A 660 15.79 -5.47 4.31
N LEU A 661 16.69 -4.93 5.13
CA LEU A 661 16.56 -4.85 6.58
C LEU A 661 16.50 -3.40 7.04
N THR A 662 15.39 -3.06 7.70
CA THR A 662 15.24 -1.76 8.35
C THR A 662 15.51 -1.88 9.84
N HIS A 663 16.43 -1.08 10.34
CA HIS A 663 16.65 -0.84 11.77
C HIS A 663 15.83 0.38 12.19
N GLU A 664 15.08 0.27 13.26
CA GLU A 664 14.32 1.35 13.85
C GLU A 664 14.71 1.55 15.32
N VAL A 665 14.88 2.78 15.71
CA VAL A 665 14.91 3.22 17.11
C VAL A 665 13.84 4.28 17.28
N SER A 666 13.00 4.16 18.30
CA SER A 666 12.12 5.26 18.68
C SER A 666 12.16 5.55 20.17
N ALA A 667 11.97 6.81 20.52
CA ALA A 667 11.81 7.27 21.89
C ALA A 667 10.60 8.18 21.97
N SER A 668 9.73 7.99 22.96
CA SER A 668 8.58 8.87 23.16
C SER A 668 8.39 9.25 24.62
N TYR A 669 7.71 10.38 24.80
CA TYR A 669 7.20 10.83 26.09
C TYR A 669 5.75 11.22 25.93
N GLY A 670 4.89 10.52 26.68
CA GLY A 670 3.46 10.74 26.72
C GLY A 670 2.97 11.26 28.05
N VAL A 671 1.97 12.12 28.01
CA VAL A 671 1.30 12.68 29.19
C VAL A 671 -0.21 12.60 29.04
N ASN A 672 -0.90 12.06 30.06
CA ASN A 672 -2.36 12.16 30.20
C ASN A 672 -2.72 13.55 30.73
N ILE A 673 -3.64 14.24 30.04
CA ILE A 673 -4.05 15.61 30.33
C ILE A 673 -5.53 15.66 30.70
N GLY A 674 -5.91 16.66 31.52
CA GLY A 674 -7.30 16.94 31.84
C GLY A 674 -8.00 15.83 32.61
N ASN A 675 -7.34 15.10 33.50
CA ASN A 675 -7.89 13.99 34.28
C ASN A 675 -8.55 12.90 33.39
N GLY A 676 -7.82 12.47 32.36
CA GLY A 676 -8.28 11.45 31.43
C GLY A 676 -9.15 11.98 30.27
N ARG A 677 -9.25 13.30 30.10
CA ARG A 677 -9.93 13.90 28.94
C ARG A 677 -9.12 13.81 27.65
N GLY A 678 -7.82 13.54 27.75
CA GLY A 678 -6.97 13.43 26.58
C GLY A 678 -5.53 13.09 26.92
N TYR A 679 -4.72 13.06 25.88
CA TYR A 679 -3.28 12.87 25.99
C TYR A 679 -2.52 13.77 25.00
N ALA A 680 -1.25 13.98 25.30
CA ALA A 680 -0.28 14.51 24.36
C ALA A 680 0.97 13.62 24.39
N GLU A 681 1.60 13.40 23.25
CA GLU A 681 2.82 12.59 23.10
C GLU A 681 3.77 13.24 22.11
N GLY A 682 5.04 13.25 22.45
CA GLY A 682 6.14 13.59 21.56
C GLY A 682 7.02 12.37 21.33
N SER A 683 7.25 12.02 20.06
CA SER A 683 8.04 10.85 19.67
C SER A 683 9.16 11.27 18.72
N PHE A 684 10.32 10.65 18.86
CA PHE A 684 11.40 10.68 17.88
C PHE A 684 11.52 9.30 17.25
N VAL A 685 11.62 9.23 15.93
CA VAL A 685 11.76 7.99 15.17
C VAL A 685 12.98 8.12 14.27
N TYR A 686 13.89 7.15 14.38
CA TYR A 686 15.04 6.96 13.49
C TYR A 686 14.92 5.64 12.76
N ARG A 687 15.10 5.63 11.44
CA ARG A 687 15.14 4.42 10.60
C ARG A 687 16.31 4.43 9.65
N LYS A 688 16.92 3.26 9.46
CA LYS A 688 17.94 3.02 8.45
C LYS A 688 17.72 1.68 7.78
N THR A 689 17.57 1.70 6.46
CA THR A 689 17.44 0.50 5.65
C THR A 689 18.79 0.11 5.04
N ARG A 690 19.08 -1.18 5.03
CA ARG A 690 20.28 -1.82 4.50
C ARG A 690 19.94 -3.07 3.70
N ASP A 691 20.96 -3.69 3.09
CA ASP A 691 20.83 -4.92 2.32
C ASP A 691 19.82 -4.77 1.17
N PHE A 692 19.84 -3.64 0.46
CA PHE A 692 19.00 -3.44 -0.72
C PHE A 692 19.25 -4.51 -1.75
N ILE A 693 18.24 -4.89 -2.51
CA ILE A 693 18.38 -5.79 -3.64
C ILE A 693 18.52 -4.95 -4.91
N GLU A 694 19.61 -5.15 -5.62
CA GLU A 694 19.91 -4.50 -6.90
C GLU A 694 20.34 -5.51 -7.94
N ASP A 695 20.22 -5.12 -9.21
CA ASP A 695 20.67 -5.88 -10.36
C ASP A 695 22.02 -5.33 -10.87
N PHE A 696 23.07 -6.10 -10.74
CA PHE A 696 24.42 -5.70 -11.11
C PHE A 696 24.78 -6.21 -12.51
N GLN A 697 25.16 -5.31 -13.40
CA GLN A 697 25.72 -5.61 -14.71
C GLN A 697 27.16 -5.11 -14.76
N THR A 698 28.11 -5.99 -14.51
CA THR A 698 29.54 -5.72 -14.58
C THR A 698 30.26 -6.83 -15.35
N THR A 699 31.46 -6.57 -15.82
CA THR A 699 32.26 -7.60 -16.49
C THR A 699 32.57 -8.80 -15.57
N ALA A 700 32.57 -8.59 -14.25
CA ALA A 700 32.76 -9.64 -13.25
C ALA A 700 31.63 -10.67 -13.22
N GLN A 701 30.43 -10.31 -13.69
CA GLN A 701 29.29 -11.21 -13.78
C GLN A 701 29.39 -12.17 -14.97
N GLY A 702 30.35 -11.96 -15.88
CA GLY A 702 30.47 -12.73 -17.09
C GLY A 702 29.41 -12.42 -18.14
N PHE A 703 29.34 -13.27 -19.13
CA PHE A 703 28.48 -13.08 -20.30
C PHE A 703 27.78 -14.38 -20.65
N SER A 704 26.59 -14.29 -21.20
CA SER A 704 25.80 -15.45 -21.64
C SER A 704 25.42 -15.31 -23.11
N HIS A 705 25.51 -16.40 -23.85
CA HIS A 705 24.96 -16.50 -25.19
C HIS A 705 23.46 -16.75 -25.12
N VAL A 706 22.71 -16.01 -25.93
CA VAL A 706 21.24 -16.06 -25.95
C VAL A 706 20.79 -16.57 -27.31
N LEU A 707 19.86 -17.53 -27.32
CA LEU A 707 19.20 -17.99 -28.52
C LEU A 707 18.33 -16.87 -29.08
N VAL A 708 18.64 -16.37 -30.24
CA VAL A 708 17.91 -15.31 -30.91
C VAL A 708 17.23 -15.84 -32.17
N SER A 709 15.89 -15.74 -32.18
CA SER A 709 15.07 -16.10 -33.34
C SER A 709 13.81 -15.25 -33.31
N ILE A 710 13.29 -14.86 -34.45
CA ILE A 710 12.06 -14.09 -34.56
C ILE A 710 10.79 -14.95 -34.58
N THR A 711 10.93 -16.27 -34.69
CA THR A 711 9.82 -17.21 -34.86
C THR A 711 9.86 -18.41 -33.91
N ASP A 712 11.01 -18.64 -33.26
CA ASP A 712 11.16 -19.78 -32.35
C ASP A 712 10.64 -19.45 -30.97
N PRO A 713 9.64 -20.18 -30.45
CA PRO A 713 9.16 -19.99 -29.07
C PRO A 713 10.22 -20.20 -27.98
N ALA A 714 11.32 -20.88 -28.29
CA ALA A 714 12.47 -21.05 -27.38
C ALA A 714 13.43 -19.87 -27.38
N ALA A 715 13.25 -18.89 -28.25
CA ALA A 715 14.08 -17.69 -28.30
C ALA A 715 14.10 -16.93 -26.97
N GLY A 716 15.19 -16.21 -26.72
CA GLY A 716 15.40 -15.56 -25.41
C GLY A 716 15.88 -16.51 -24.30
N GLY A 717 16.10 -17.78 -24.62
CA GLY A 717 16.72 -18.77 -23.74
C GLY A 717 18.24 -18.86 -23.86
N PRO A 718 18.92 -19.60 -22.95
CA PRO A 718 20.35 -19.82 -23.04
C PRO A 718 20.74 -20.59 -24.31
N SER A 719 21.85 -20.18 -24.93
CA SER A 719 22.42 -20.85 -26.11
C SER A 719 23.79 -21.47 -25.80
N ASN A 720 24.01 -22.69 -26.30
CA ASN A 720 25.30 -23.34 -26.24
C ASN A 720 26.15 -23.06 -27.53
N ASP A 721 25.58 -22.34 -28.47
CA ASP A 721 26.28 -21.93 -29.67
C ASP A 721 27.20 -20.74 -29.36
N PRO A 722 28.55 -20.88 -29.46
CA PRO A 722 29.47 -19.78 -29.19
C PRO A 722 29.39 -18.63 -30.19
N THR A 723 28.69 -18.82 -31.31
CA THR A 723 28.45 -17.79 -32.31
C THR A 723 27.17 -17.01 -32.09
N ALA A 724 26.31 -17.46 -31.18
CA ALA A 724 25.11 -16.73 -30.82
C ALA A 724 25.48 -15.41 -30.13
N PRO A 725 24.64 -14.37 -30.25
CA PRO A 725 24.84 -13.10 -29.57
C PRO A 725 25.13 -13.26 -28.09
N SER A 726 26.09 -12.50 -27.57
CA SER A 726 26.51 -12.54 -26.16
C SER A 726 26.09 -11.25 -25.47
N PHE A 727 25.59 -11.38 -24.23
CA PHE A 727 25.09 -10.28 -23.41
C PHE A 727 25.69 -10.33 -22.02
N THR A 728 25.89 -9.17 -21.41
CA THR A 728 26.32 -9.05 -20.01
C THR A 728 25.32 -9.71 -19.08
N ASN A 729 25.81 -10.52 -18.16
CA ASN A 729 24.95 -11.13 -17.14
C ASN A 729 24.51 -10.06 -16.14
N ARG A 730 23.27 -10.19 -15.70
CA ARG A 730 22.65 -9.39 -14.63
C ARG A 730 22.56 -10.23 -13.38
N LEU A 731 23.15 -9.79 -12.28
CA LEU A 731 23.10 -10.48 -10.98
C LEU A 731 22.25 -9.66 -10.00
N TYR A 732 21.15 -10.22 -9.55
CA TYR A 732 20.41 -9.67 -8.40
C TYR A 732 21.11 -10.07 -7.10
N ALA A 733 21.59 -9.10 -6.35
CA ALA A 733 22.31 -9.31 -5.10
C ALA A 733 22.01 -8.20 -4.08
N ASN A 734 22.29 -8.49 -2.82
CA ASN A 734 22.20 -7.47 -1.77
C ASN A 734 23.36 -6.47 -1.86
N THR A 735 23.07 -5.19 -1.61
CA THR A 735 24.05 -4.12 -1.61
C THR A 735 23.78 -3.08 -0.53
N ASN A 736 24.86 -2.40 -0.10
CA ASN A 736 24.80 -1.18 0.69
C ASN A 736 25.36 0.05 -0.09
N LEU A 737 25.51 -0.06 -1.40
CA LEU A 737 25.69 1.11 -2.28
C LEU A 737 24.43 1.97 -2.31
N ALA A 738 23.26 1.33 -2.29
CA ALA A 738 22.01 1.98 -2.02
C ALA A 738 21.81 2.17 -0.52
N HIS A 739 21.22 3.30 -0.14
CA HIS A 739 20.85 3.55 1.26
C HIS A 739 19.60 4.39 1.36
N ARG A 740 18.95 4.31 2.52
CA ARG A 740 17.77 5.08 2.87
C ARG A 740 17.75 5.32 4.37
N GLU A 741 17.54 6.57 4.77
CA GLU A 741 17.57 7.00 6.16
C GLU A 741 16.42 7.97 6.42
N TYR A 742 15.75 7.80 7.57
CA TYR A 742 14.60 8.61 7.96
C TYR A 742 14.70 9.00 9.42
N ASP A 743 14.57 10.30 9.71
CA ASP A 743 14.51 10.87 11.06
C ASP A 743 13.33 11.82 11.16
N ALA A 744 12.52 11.66 12.18
CA ALA A 744 11.39 12.56 12.40
C ALA A 744 11.06 12.74 13.88
N VAL A 745 10.53 13.93 14.19
CA VAL A 745 9.83 14.21 15.43
C VAL A 745 8.33 14.25 15.15
N VAL A 746 7.56 13.52 15.93
CA VAL A 746 6.11 13.45 15.84
C VAL A 746 5.52 13.98 17.15
N LEU A 747 4.64 14.97 17.05
CA LEU A 747 3.83 15.44 18.17
C LEU A 747 2.37 15.05 17.88
N GLN A 748 1.73 14.33 18.79
CA GLN A 748 0.32 13.95 18.63
C GLN A 748 -0.47 14.25 19.89
N SER A 749 -1.76 14.58 19.73
CA SER A 749 -2.67 14.83 20.83
C SER A 749 -4.10 14.51 20.45
N ARG A 750 -4.83 13.98 21.44
CA ARG A 750 -6.29 13.88 21.41
C ARG A 750 -6.83 14.51 22.67
N TYR A 751 -7.83 15.40 22.53
CA TYR A 751 -8.40 16.08 23.67
C TYR A 751 -9.91 16.26 23.53
N ARG A 752 -10.64 15.79 24.52
CA ARG A 752 -12.09 15.99 24.64
C ARG A 752 -12.35 17.25 25.47
N VAL A 753 -12.68 18.35 24.78
CA VAL A 753 -12.94 19.66 25.39
C VAL A 753 -14.22 19.58 26.24
N THR A 754 -15.27 18.98 25.68
CA THR A 754 -16.54 18.65 26.38
C THR A 754 -16.99 17.26 25.92
N ASN A 755 -18.10 16.76 26.47
CA ASN A 755 -18.67 15.49 26.02
C ASN A 755 -19.08 15.51 24.53
N ASN A 756 -19.29 16.69 23.97
CA ASN A 756 -19.79 16.90 22.61
C ASN A 756 -18.75 17.52 21.68
N TRP A 757 -17.54 17.82 22.17
CA TRP A 757 -16.51 18.49 21.37
C TRP A 757 -15.13 17.87 21.62
N SER A 758 -14.52 17.40 20.55
CA SER A 758 -13.17 16.86 20.54
C SER A 758 -12.27 17.61 19.54
N ILE A 759 -10.98 17.69 19.88
CA ILE A 759 -9.92 18.20 19.02
C ILE A 759 -8.82 17.15 19.04
N ASN A 760 -8.42 16.73 17.85
CA ASN A 760 -7.40 15.70 17.65
C ASN A 760 -6.41 16.19 16.61
N GLY A 761 -5.19 15.71 16.66
CA GLY A 761 -4.24 16.04 15.61
C GLY A 761 -2.84 15.56 15.87
N HIS A 762 -2.01 15.70 14.86
CA HIS A 762 -0.58 15.45 14.94
C HIS A 762 0.19 16.40 14.04
N TYR A 763 1.45 16.58 14.42
CA TYR A 763 2.45 17.30 13.63
C TYR A 763 3.69 16.43 13.48
N THR A 764 4.14 16.24 12.25
CA THR A 764 5.38 15.52 11.92
C THR A 764 6.39 16.49 11.35
N LEU A 765 7.55 16.57 11.99
CA LEU A 765 8.73 17.26 11.51
C LEU A 765 9.74 16.22 11.02
N GLN A 766 9.86 16.07 9.70
CA GLN A 766 10.90 15.25 9.11
C GLN A 766 12.23 16.03 9.17
N LEU A 767 13.19 15.49 9.88
CA LEU A 767 14.55 16.05 9.96
C LEU A 767 15.38 15.52 8.77
N LYS A 768 15.12 14.26 8.39
CA LYS A 768 15.78 13.55 7.31
C LYS A 768 14.82 12.55 6.65
N ASN A 769 14.89 12.43 5.34
CA ASN A 769 14.30 11.36 4.54
C ASN A 769 15.12 11.28 3.26
N ASP A 770 16.33 10.76 3.39
CA ASP A 770 17.38 10.83 2.40
C ASP A 770 17.75 9.44 1.87
N GLY A 771 18.29 9.42 0.68
CA GLY A 771 18.81 8.22 0.03
C GLY A 771 19.27 8.50 -1.38
N ASN A 772 19.90 7.52 -2.00
CA ASN A 772 20.25 7.53 -3.40
C ASN A 772 19.46 6.48 -4.21
N TYR A 773 18.62 5.69 -3.54
CA TYR A 773 17.84 4.64 -4.16
C TYR A 773 16.58 5.20 -4.81
N GLN A 774 16.47 5.04 -6.11
CA GLN A 774 15.38 5.60 -6.92
C GLN A 774 14.40 4.54 -7.44
N GLY A 775 14.56 3.29 -7.01
CA GLY A 775 13.79 2.14 -7.50
C GLY A 775 12.29 2.17 -7.22
N GLU A 776 11.80 3.13 -6.44
CA GLU A 776 10.37 3.30 -6.20
C GLU A 776 9.60 3.96 -7.35
N GLY A 777 10.29 4.49 -8.36
CA GLY A 777 9.64 5.23 -9.45
C GLY A 777 8.67 4.39 -10.28
N SER A 778 8.79 3.06 -10.25
CA SER A 778 7.90 2.12 -10.93
C SER A 778 7.09 1.24 -9.96
N ASN A 779 6.99 1.62 -8.70
CA ASN A 779 6.33 0.85 -7.63
C ASN A 779 6.98 -0.49 -7.29
N THR A 780 8.12 -0.76 -7.84
CA THR A 780 8.84 -2.00 -7.61
C THR A 780 10.22 -1.67 -7.05
N PRO A 781 10.58 -2.19 -5.85
CA PRO A 781 11.92 -2.01 -5.33
C PRO A 781 12.90 -2.76 -6.23
N GLY A 782 14.00 -2.13 -6.52
CA GLY A 782 15.02 -2.75 -7.35
C GLY A 782 14.60 -3.08 -8.78
N SER A 783 13.34 -2.86 -9.19
CA SER A 783 13.19 -2.54 -10.58
C SER A 783 13.81 -1.16 -10.67
N THR A 784 14.94 -1.17 -11.19
CA THR A 784 15.40 0.01 -11.86
C THR A 784 14.21 0.55 -12.58
N VAL A 785 14.05 1.81 -12.54
CA VAL A 785 13.12 2.57 -13.33
C VAL A 785 13.09 2.09 -14.78
N PHE A 786 13.91 1.14 -15.09
CA PHE A 786 14.25 0.63 -16.39
C PHE A 786 14.09 -0.88 -16.40
N SER A 787 12.91 -1.36 -16.71
CA SER A 787 12.74 -2.76 -17.07
C SER A 787 13.67 -3.17 -18.23
N ASN A 788 14.19 -2.22 -19.01
CA ASN A 788 14.99 -2.44 -20.22
C ASN A 788 16.26 -1.60 -20.29
N SER A 789 16.65 -0.92 -19.22
CA SER A 789 17.84 -0.07 -19.18
C SER A 789 18.76 -0.49 -18.06
N PRO A 790 20.04 -0.21 -18.14
CA PRO A 790 20.96 -0.55 -17.07
C PRO A 790 20.48 0.09 -15.76
N SER A 791 20.37 -0.70 -14.71
CA SER A 791 20.28 -0.18 -13.34
C SER A 791 21.49 0.71 -13.13
N ILE A 792 21.28 1.84 -12.46
CA ILE A 792 22.34 2.82 -12.39
C ILE A 792 23.24 2.55 -11.20
N ILE A 793 22.69 2.09 -10.07
CA ILE A 793 23.50 1.83 -8.87
C ILE A 793 24.31 0.53 -9.06
N GLY A 794 25.60 0.70 -9.36
CA GLY A 794 26.52 -0.41 -9.50
C GLY A 794 26.56 -1.10 -10.87
N ASN A 795 25.73 -0.66 -11.83
CA ASN A 795 25.76 -1.17 -13.19
C ASN A 795 26.71 -0.36 -14.05
N PHE A 796 27.44 -1.05 -14.93
CA PHE A 796 28.38 -0.42 -15.85
C PHE A 796 29.19 0.70 -15.16
N PRO A 797 29.94 0.39 -14.07
CA PRO A 797 30.54 1.39 -13.20
C PRO A 797 31.54 2.31 -13.92
N GLU A 798 32.02 1.91 -15.08
CA GLU A 798 32.88 2.71 -15.97
C GLU A 798 32.09 3.80 -16.69
N ALA A 799 30.80 3.60 -16.94
CA ALA A 799 29.96 4.50 -17.73
C ALA A 799 29.05 5.39 -16.85
N PHE A 800 28.81 5.00 -15.62
CA PHE A 800 27.91 5.73 -14.71
C PHE A 800 28.61 6.12 -13.41
N SER A 801 28.21 7.24 -12.82
CA SER A 801 28.75 7.72 -11.55
C SER A 801 27.66 8.14 -10.58
N ALA A 802 27.94 8.06 -9.28
CA ALA A 802 27.00 8.45 -8.25
C ALA A 802 26.54 9.91 -8.44
N ASP A 803 27.48 10.84 -8.58
CA ASP A 803 27.20 12.28 -8.63
C ASP A 803 26.31 12.69 -9.81
N ARG A 804 26.37 11.94 -10.90
CA ARG A 804 25.66 12.30 -12.15
C ARG A 804 24.43 11.48 -12.42
N ASN A 805 24.38 10.22 -11.96
CA ASN A 805 23.33 9.29 -12.36
C ASN A 805 22.46 8.82 -11.19
N TYR A 806 23.04 8.74 -9.97
CA TYR A 806 22.29 8.33 -8.77
C TYR A 806 22.76 9.10 -7.52
N PRO A 807 22.67 10.45 -7.54
CA PRO A 807 23.14 11.27 -6.43
C PRO A 807 22.35 11.01 -5.15
N ASP A 808 23.00 11.28 -4.02
CA ASP A 808 22.40 11.20 -2.70
C ASP A 808 21.66 12.51 -2.34
N GLY A 809 20.63 12.40 -1.50
CA GLY A 809 19.91 13.55 -0.96
C GLY A 809 18.46 13.26 -0.60
N PRO A 810 17.66 14.31 -0.31
CA PRO A 810 16.26 14.19 0.02
C PRO A 810 15.45 13.46 -1.03
N LEU A 811 14.75 12.41 -0.60
CA LEU A 811 13.87 11.63 -1.47
C LEU A 811 12.63 12.46 -1.90
N PRO A 812 11.97 12.13 -3.02
CA PRO A 812 10.75 12.82 -3.45
C PRO A 812 9.61 12.82 -2.43
N SER A 813 9.61 11.86 -1.51
CA SER A 813 8.66 11.79 -0.38
C SER A 813 9.08 12.63 0.83
N PHE A 814 10.20 13.34 0.78
CA PHE A 814 10.60 14.25 1.83
C PHE A 814 9.66 15.43 1.93
N GLU A 815 9.08 15.60 3.11
CA GLU A 815 8.14 16.67 3.43
C GLU A 815 8.43 17.16 4.86
N ARG A 816 9.13 18.26 4.96
CA ARG A 816 9.69 18.72 6.24
C ARG A 816 8.66 18.91 7.35
N ASN A 817 7.52 19.50 7.02
CA ASN A 817 6.46 19.79 7.98
C ASN A 817 5.13 19.25 7.49
N ARG A 818 4.46 18.45 8.32
CA ARG A 818 3.14 17.92 8.05
C ARG A 818 2.25 18.06 9.27
N LEU A 819 1.11 18.76 9.12
CA LEU A 819 0.13 18.97 10.18
C LEU A 819 -1.22 18.42 9.77
N ARG A 820 -1.84 17.67 10.67
CA ARG A 820 -3.22 17.22 10.58
C ARG A 820 -3.90 17.58 11.89
N VAL A 821 -4.92 18.43 11.84
CA VAL A 821 -5.74 18.78 13.00
C VAL A 821 -7.20 18.65 12.61
N TRP A 822 -7.94 17.91 13.38
CA TRP A 822 -9.38 17.82 13.15
C TRP A 822 -10.16 18.02 14.43
N SER A 823 -11.35 18.54 14.27
CA SER A 823 -12.29 18.80 15.35
C SER A 823 -13.68 18.32 14.96
N VAL A 824 -14.35 17.71 15.91
CA VAL A 824 -15.75 17.27 15.77
C VAL A 824 -16.57 17.87 16.91
N TYR A 825 -17.64 18.58 16.55
CA TYR A 825 -18.60 19.14 17.46
C TYR A 825 -20.00 18.56 17.22
N LEU A 826 -20.57 17.93 18.24
CA LEU A 826 -21.91 17.35 18.22
C LEU A 826 -22.89 18.32 18.90
N TRP A 827 -23.78 18.88 18.13
CA TRP A 827 -24.82 19.78 18.62
C TRP A 827 -26.15 19.04 18.71
N ASN A 828 -26.59 18.74 19.92
CA ASN A 828 -27.90 18.20 20.15
C ASN A 828 -28.95 19.34 20.14
N ILE A 829 -29.83 19.33 19.13
CA ILE A 829 -30.87 20.37 18.95
C ILE A 829 -32.19 19.91 19.59
N GLY A 830 -32.11 19.01 20.56
CA GLY A 830 -33.27 18.47 21.27
C GLY A 830 -34.23 17.70 20.36
N ARG A 831 -35.48 18.07 20.30
CA ARG A 831 -36.51 17.40 19.47
C ARG A 831 -36.24 17.48 17.96
N PHE A 832 -35.32 18.33 17.53
CA PHE A 832 -34.99 18.52 16.11
C PHE A 832 -33.81 17.62 15.66
N GLY A 833 -33.18 16.86 16.57
CA GLY A 833 -32.14 15.89 16.27
C GLY A 833 -30.75 16.38 16.61
N ASP A 834 -29.77 15.72 15.97
CA ASP A 834 -28.35 15.97 16.22
C ASP A 834 -27.67 16.49 14.95
N LEU A 835 -26.85 17.54 15.10
CA LEU A 835 -26.01 18.10 14.07
C LEU A 835 -24.55 17.87 14.43
N SER A 836 -23.82 17.16 13.56
CA SER A 836 -22.35 17.00 13.67
C SER A 836 -21.68 17.99 12.72
N LEU A 837 -20.81 18.81 13.26
CA LEU A 837 -19.97 19.73 12.51
C LEU A 837 -18.52 19.28 12.68
N SER A 838 -17.79 19.15 11.57
CA SER A 838 -16.37 18.82 11.63
C SER A 838 -15.54 19.65 10.67
N GLY A 839 -14.28 19.80 11.03
CA GLY A 839 -13.25 20.40 10.20
C GLY A 839 -11.97 19.61 10.29
N LEU A 840 -11.31 19.38 9.16
CA LEU A 840 -9.99 18.78 9.05
C LEU A 840 -9.06 19.77 8.37
N TRP A 841 -8.08 20.25 9.12
CA TRP A 841 -7.03 21.13 8.60
C TRP A 841 -5.79 20.32 8.29
N ARG A 842 -5.36 20.39 7.02
CA ARG A 842 -4.18 19.74 6.47
C ARG A 842 -3.19 20.82 6.05
N VAL A 843 -1.95 20.74 6.54
CA VAL A 843 -0.86 21.63 6.11
C VAL A 843 0.33 20.76 5.76
N ASP A 844 0.80 20.91 4.53
CA ASP A 844 1.92 20.16 3.98
C ASP A 844 2.97 21.15 3.47
N SER A 845 4.22 20.95 3.87
CA SER A 845 5.34 21.74 3.36
C SER A 845 5.67 21.31 1.92
N ALA A 846 6.61 22.05 1.32
CA ALA A 846 7.07 21.77 -0.02
C ALA A 846 7.68 20.37 -0.15
N LEU A 847 7.40 19.69 -1.26
CA LEU A 847 8.12 18.50 -1.69
C LEU A 847 9.46 18.89 -2.31
N SER A 848 10.44 17.98 -2.23
CA SER A 848 11.72 18.12 -2.91
C SER A 848 11.64 17.67 -4.37
N TYR A 849 12.48 18.26 -5.24
CA TYR A 849 12.70 17.76 -6.58
C TYR A 849 14.15 17.98 -7.03
N SER A 850 14.55 17.27 -8.08
CA SER A 850 15.89 17.36 -8.68
C SER A 850 15.81 17.88 -10.09
N LEU A 851 16.81 18.63 -10.50
CA LEU A 851 17.01 18.97 -11.91
C LEU A 851 17.80 17.86 -12.57
N ALA A 852 17.18 17.15 -13.49
CA ALA A 852 17.79 16.05 -14.21
C ALA A 852 17.30 16.01 -15.65
N ALA A 853 18.24 15.90 -16.60
CA ALA A 853 17.94 15.56 -17.98
C ALA A 853 17.65 14.07 -18.05
N ARG A 854 16.48 13.69 -18.55
CA ARG A 854 15.99 12.32 -18.57
C ARG A 854 16.06 11.70 -19.94
N ASN A 855 16.01 10.36 -19.99
CA ASN A 855 16.06 9.59 -21.23
C ASN A 855 17.27 9.97 -22.10
N GLN A 856 18.44 10.07 -21.48
CA GLN A 856 19.65 10.48 -22.18
C GLN A 856 20.29 9.29 -22.92
N PRO A 857 20.77 9.48 -24.16
CA PRO A 857 21.60 8.48 -24.81
C PRO A 857 22.94 8.38 -24.10
N LEU A 858 23.65 7.26 -24.29
CA LEU A 858 25.04 7.15 -23.87
C LEU A 858 25.92 8.10 -24.71
N THR A 859 26.88 8.73 -24.05
CA THR A 859 27.89 9.52 -24.75
C THR A 859 28.90 8.59 -25.47
N SER A 860 29.57 9.07 -26.49
CA SER A 860 30.65 8.32 -27.12
C SER A 860 31.78 7.94 -26.14
N THR A 861 31.99 8.77 -25.10
CA THR A 861 32.95 8.48 -24.03
C THR A 861 32.48 7.30 -23.18
N GLN A 862 31.23 7.28 -22.75
CA GLN A 862 30.65 6.17 -22.00
C GLN A 862 30.72 4.86 -22.78
N VAL A 863 30.33 4.88 -24.07
CA VAL A 863 30.44 3.72 -24.96
C VAL A 863 31.90 3.25 -25.11
N GLY A 864 32.83 4.18 -25.26
CA GLY A 864 34.26 3.87 -25.34
C GLY A 864 34.78 3.22 -24.03
N LEU A 865 34.38 3.70 -22.89
CA LEU A 865 34.73 3.13 -21.59
C LEU A 865 34.15 1.72 -21.41
N MET A 866 32.88 1.50 -21.76
CA MET A 866 32.24 0.18 -21.74
C MET A 866 32.94 -0.80 -22.69
N THR A 867 33.24 -0.36 -23.90
CA THR A 867 33.97 -1.18 -24.89
C THR A 867 35.36 -1.54 -24.38
N ALA A 868 36.09 -0.59 -23.80
CA ALA A 868 37.42 -0.82 -23.24
C ALA A 868 37.37 -1.76 -22.00
N ALA A 869 36.31 -1.75 -21.25
CA ALA A 869 36.05 -2.68 -20.14
C ALA A 869 35.66 -4.08 -20.63
N GLY A 870 35.30 -4.26 -21.91
CA GLY A 870 34.99 -5.55 -22.51
C GLY A 870 33.48 -5.93 -22.52
N TYR A 871 32.59 -4.98 -22.37
CA TYR A 871 31.15 -5.25 -22.46
C TYR A 871 30.73 -5.55 -23.91
N PRO A 872 30.12 -6.73 -24.20
CA PRO A 872 29.77 -7.13 -25.56
C PRO A 872 28.58 -6.33 -26.12
N ASP A 873 27.71 -5.83 -25.29
CA ASP A 873 26.47 -5.11 -25.60
C ASP A 873 26.64 -3.57 -25.64
N ALA A 874 27.86 -3.05 -25.45
CA ALA A 874 28.10 -1.60 -25.42
C ALA A 874 27.65 -0.88 -26.70
N ALA A 875 27.91 -1.48 -27.87
CA ALA A 875 27.49 -0.92 -29.16
C ALA A 875 25.96 -0.97 -29.34
N ASN A 876 25.32 -2.04 -28.90
CA ASN A 876 23.89 -2.22 -28.99
C ASN A 876 23.16 -1.22 -28.12
N LEU A 877 23.62 -1.02 -26.86
CA LEU A 877 23.10 -0.01 -25.93
C LEU A 877 23.25 1.41 -26.51
N ALA A 878 24.34 1.70 -27.19
CA ALA A 878 24.54 2.99 -27.87
C ALA A 878 23.55 3.20 -29.03
N ALA A 879 23.22 2.14 -29.76
CA ALA A 879 22.30 2.17 -30.89
C ALA A 879 20.82 2.41 -30.47
N LEU A 880 20.45 2.18 -29.20
CA LEU A 880 19.10 2.47 -28.68
C LEU A 880 18.77 3.98 -28.69
N GLY A 881 19.75 4.87 -28.82
CA GLY A 881 19.56 6.32 -28.75
C GLY A 881 19.13 6.76 -27.32
N PRO A 882 18.03 7.48 -27.16
CA PRO A 882 17.54 7.85 -25.84
C PRO A 882 17.15 6.61 -25.02
N ILE A 883 17.89 6.36 -23.94
CA ILE A 883 17.62 5.23 -23.05
C ILE A 883 16.56 5.64 -22.03
N SER A 884 15.41 4.99 -22.07
CA SER A 884 14.33 5.25 -21.13
C SER A 884 14.86 5.19 -19.71
N GLY A 885 14.70 6.32 -18.99
CA GLY A 885 15.08 6.51 -17.62
C GLY A 885 16.54 6.76 -17.32
N ASN A 886 17.46 6.66 -18.26
CA ASN A 886 18.82 7.18 -18.04
C ASN A 886 18.73 8.68 -17.74
N ALA A 887 19.06 9.07 -16.50
CA ALA A 887 19.01 10.45 -16.04
C ALA A 887 20.40 10.99 -15.74
N VAL A 888 20.61 12.26 -16.12
CA VAL A 888 21.81 13.01 -15.78
C VAL A 888 21.42 14.16 -14.85
N PHE A 889 21.84 14.07 -13.62
CA PHE A 889 21.54 15.05 -12.56
C PHE A 889 22.51 16.24 -12.59
N PHE A 890 21.99 17.41 -12.21
CA PHE A 890 22.72 18.66 -12.12
C PHE A 890 22.81 19.15 -10.64
N GLY A 891 23.09 18.25 -9.73
CA GLY A 891 23.25 18.48 -8.31
C GLY A 891 22.75 17.29 -7.47
N PRO A 892 22.78 17.41 -6.14
CA PRO A 892 22.28 16.39 -5.23
C PRO A 892 20.81 16.07 -5.47
N LEU A 893 20.39 14.87 -5.10
CA LEU A 893 18.98 14.49 -5.12
C LEU A 893 18.18 15.46 -4.24
N GLY A 894 16.98 15.84 -4.67
CA GLY A 894 16.07 16.69 -3.89
C GLY A 894 16.60 18.09 -3.54
N SER A 895 17.59 18.60 -4.29
CA SER A 895 18.23 19.90 -4.01
C SER A 895 17.33 21.12 -4.19
N GLN A 896 16.18 20.95 -4.82
CA GLN A 896 15.18 21.99 -5.06
C GLN A 896 13.89 21.70 -4.30
N SER A 897 13.05 22.72 -4.11
CA SER A 897 11.77 22.57 -3.42
C SER A 897 10.63 23.22 -4.21
N PHE A 898 9.50 22.56 -4.22
CA PHE A 898 8.23 23.09 -4.66
C PHE A 898 7.62 24.06 -3.62
N ALA A 899 6.31 24.27 -3.63
CA ALA A 899 5.62 25.10 -2.66
C ALA A 899 4.74 24.27 -1.71
N GLY A 900 4.70 24.65 -0.45
CA GLY A 900 3.77 24.08 0.51
C GLY A 900 2.36 24.69 0.43
N TYR A 901 1.39 24.03 1.04
CA TYR A 901 -0.02 24.43 1.04
C TYR A 901 -0.74 24.06 2.33
N GLY A 902 -1.94 24.65 2.51
CA GLY A 902 -2.87 24.29 3.57
C GLY A 902 -4.29 24.18 3.03
N LEU A 903 -5.03 23.15 3.45
CA LEU A 903 -6.42 22.92 3.08
C LEU A 903 -7.28 22.74 4.33
N LEU A 904 -8.51 23.27 4.27
CA LEU A 904 -9.54 23.00 5.25
C LEU A 904 -10.67 22.23 4.58
N ASP A 905 -10.91 21.01 5.04
CA ASP A 905 -12.03 20.18 4.63
C ASP A 905 -13.10 20.21 5.74
N THR A 906 -14.37 20.30 5.39
CA THR A 906 -15.45 20.40 6.36
C THR A 906 -16.57 19.42 6.07
N SER A 907 -17.24 18.96 7.11
CA SER A 907 -18.41 18.12 7.00
C SER A 907 -19.53 18.57 7.93
N ILE A 908 -20.75 18.55 7.42
CA ILE A 908 -21.97 18.81 8.14
C ILE A 908 -22.85 17.55 8.01
N ASN A 909 -23.18 16.92 9.11
CA ASN A 909 -24.04 15.74 9.13
C ASN A 909 -25.23 15.98 10.07
N TYR A 910 -26.43 15.94 9.53
CA TYR A 910 -27.68 16.17 10.27
C TYR A 910 -28.49 14.89 10.38
N ASN A 911 -28.70 14.42 11.61
CA ASN A 911 -29.54 13.26 11.95
C ASN A 911 -30.95 13.73 12.28
N VAL A 912 -31.94 13.27 11.52
CA VAL A 912 -33.35 13.67 11.65
C VAL A 912 -34.06 12.73 12.62
N PRO A 913 -34.69 13.21 13.70
CA PRO A 913 -35.34 12.36 14.72
C PRO A 913 -36.78 12.02 14.31
N VAL A 914 -36.99 11.34 13.19
CA VAL A 914 -38.37 11.06 12.70
C VAL A 914 -38.99 9.86 13.42
N PHE A 915 -38.22 8.80 13.72
CA PHE A 915 -38.72 7.60 14.38
C PHE A 915 -37.77 7.13 15.47
N ARG A 916 -38.29 6.38 16.46
CA ARG A 916 -37.45 5.89 17.58
C ARG A 916 -36.31 4.95 17.11
N THR A 917 -36.56 4.16 16.08
CA THR A 917 -35.63 3.14 15.57
C THR A 917 -34.98 3.52 14.26
N LEU A 918 -35.69 4.23 13.37
CA LEU A 918 -35.16 4.67 12.09
C LEU A 918 -34.68 6.12 12.18
N ARG A 919 -33.40 6.34 11.90
CA ARG A 919 -32.72 7.65 11.95
C ARG A 919 -32.24 8.05 10.56
N PRO A 920 -33.07 8.77 9.78
CA PRO A 920 -32.60 9.38 8.55
C PRO A 920 -31.53 10.44 8.80
N TRP A 921 -30.62 10.63 7.86
CA TRP A 921 -29.58 11.64 7.94
C TRP A 921 -29.22 12.20 6.57
N VAL A 922 -28.67 13.42 6.57
CA VAL A 922 -28.13 14.09 5.39
C VAL A 922 -26.73 14.59 5.74
N LYS A 923 -25.78 14.34 4.86
CA LYS A 923 -24.38 14.76 5.02
C LYS A 923 -23.94 15.60 3.81
N LEU A 924 -23.28 16.72 4.11
CA LEU A 924 -22.59 17.57 3.14
C LEU A 924 -21.10 17.60 3.48
N ASP A 925 -20.26 17.15 2.56
CA ASP A 925 -18.81 17.31 2.66
C ASP A 925 -18.36 18.37 1.68
N VAL A 926 -17.51 19.29 2.14
CA VAL A 926 -16.85 20.30 1.32
C VAL A 926 -15.35 20.17 1.52
N TYR A 927 -14.67 19.70 0.49
CA TYR A 927 -13.22 19.59 0.45
C TYR A 927 -12.62 20.89 -0.06
N ASN A 928 -11.46 21.27 0.50
CA ASN A 928 -10.80 22.54 0.16
C ASN A 928 -11.76 23.73 0.23
N LEU A 929 -12.35 23.95 1.40
CA LEU A 929 -13.42 24.94 1.63
C LEU A 929 -13.08 26.34 1.07
N PHE A 930 -11.83 26.77 1.21
CA PHE A 930 -11.37 28.09 0.77
C PHE A 930 -10.91 28.14 -0.68
N ASP A 931 -11.10 27.05 -1.44
CA ASP A 931 -10.71 26.94 -2.85
C ASP A 931 -9.24 27.33 -3.09
N ASN A 932 -8.33 26.79 -2.26
CA ASN A 932 -6.92 27.07 -2.42
C ASN A 932 -6.40 26.41 -3.70
N GLN A 933 -6.08 27.23 -4.68
CA GLN A 933 -5.57 26.85 -5.99
C GLN A 933 -4.13 27.35 -6.19
N LYS A 934 -3.34 27.40 -5.14
CA LYS A 934 -1.93 27.75 -5.21
C LYS A 934 -1.18 26.75 -6.09
N LEU A 935 -0.32 27.25 -6.97
CA LEU A 935 0.62 26.40 -7.70
C LEU A 935 1.63 25.80 -6.70
N ILE A 936 1.60 24.50 -6.53
CA ILE A 936 2.46 23.77 -5.56
C ILE A 936 3.52 22.90 -6.23
N ALA A 937 3.35 22.58 -7.51
CA ALA A 937 4.35 21.89 -8.31
C ALA A 937 4.26 22.41 -9.76
N TRP A 938 5.38 22.38 -10.46
CA TRP A 938 5.52 22.89 -11.81
C TRP A 938 6.46 22.05 -12.65
N ASN A 939 6.51 22.29 -13.96
CA ASN A 939 7.41 21.63 -14.88
C ASN A 939 8.87 21.95 -14.54
N THR A 940 9.65 20.91 -14.28
CA THR A 940 11.07 20.96 -13.93
C THR A 940 11.93 20.28 -14.97
N THR A 941 11.38 19.96 -16.16
CA THR A 941 12.07 19.21 -17.19
C THR A 941 13.19 20.05 -17.80
N VAL A 942 14.42 19.52 -17.73
CA VAL A 942 15.61 20.15 -18.28
C VAL A 942 16.29 19.21 -19.27
N SER A 943 17.06 19.81 -20.17
CA SER A 943 17.99 19.13 -21.07
C SER A 943 19.42 19.53 -20.75
N GLN A 944 20.39 18.75 -21.17
CA GLN A 944 21.80 19.11 -21.08
C GLN A 944 22.06 20.37 -21.93
N ASP A 945 22.77 21.37 -21.36
CA ASP A 945 23.17 22.58 -22.12
C ASP A 945 24.27 22.22 -23.15
N PRO A 946 24.00 22.33 -24.45
CA PRO A 946 24.99 22.01 -25.50
C PRO A 946 26.25 22.89 -25.44
N ASN A 947 26.20 24.06 -24.80
CA ASN A 947 27.29 25.00 -24.69
C ASN A 947 28.12 24.83 -23.41
N SER A 948 27.66 24.04 -22.45
CA SER A 948 28.42 23.80 -21.21
C SER A 948 29.59 22.83 -21.42
N PRO A 949 30.63 22.89 -20.57
CA PRO A 949 31.71 21.90 -20.57
C PRO A 949 31.19 20.46 -20.41
N ARG A 950 32.01 19.49 -20.78
CA ARG A 950 31.78 18.07 -20.57
C ARG A 950 32.64 17.56 -19.41
N ASP A 951 32.06 16.66 -18.62
CA ASP A 951 32.82 15.94 -17.57
C ASP A 951 33.57 14.74 -18.11
N ALA A 952 34.19 13.93 -17.24
CA ALA A 952 34.97 12.76 -17.61
C ALA A 952 34.16 11.66 -18.33
N LEU A 953 32.83 11.64 -18.16
CA LEU A 953 31.95 10.71 -18.87
C LEU A 953 31.39 11.29 -20.18
N GLY A 954 31.83 12.48 -20.56
CA GLY A 954 31.32 13.18 -21.73
C GLY A 954 29.97 13.85 -21.56
N LEU A 955 29.41 13.83 -20.35
CA LEU A 955 28.12 14.45 -19.99
C LEU A 955 28.30 15.96 -19.82
N ARG A 956 27.30 16.74 -20.22
CA ARG A 956 27.31 18.18 -20.04
C ARG A 956 27.16 18.56 -18.57
N THR A 957 27.90 19.53 -18.08
CA THR A 957 27.87 19.99 -16.70
C THR A 957 26.77 21.02 -16.41
N GLY A 958 26.28 21.71 -17.45
CA GLY A 958 25.16 22.65 -17.35
C GLY A 958 23.87 22.11 -17.94
N TYR A 959 22.79 22.79 -17.62
CA TYR A 959 21.44 22.48 -18.11
C TYR A 959 20.73 23.71 -18.66
N VAL A 960 19.76 23.47 -19.53
CA VAL A 960 18.77 24.45 -19.99
C VAL A 960 17.36 23.85 -19.82
N PRO A 961 16.31 24.68 -19.66
CA PRO A 961 14.94 24.19 -19.76
C PRO A 961 14.75 23.39 -21.05
N ALA A 962 14.16 22.19 -20.97
CA ALA A 962 13.87 21.38 -22.17
C ALA A 962 12.88 22.12 -23.09
N ASN A 963 11.94 22.87 -22.50
CA ASN A 963 11.09 23.82 -23.18
C ASN A 963 10.97 25.08 -22.32
N ALA A 964 11.60 26.17 -22.76
CA ALA A 964 11.64 27.43 -22.01
C ALA A 964 10.24 28.04 -21.76
N ALA A 965 9.27 27.82 -22.66
CA ALA A 965 7.92 28.33 -22.50
C ALA A 965 7.13 27.59 -21.41
N ASN A 966 7.45 26.34 -21.16
CA ASN A 966 6.73 25.47 -20.21
C ASN A 966 7.45 25.33 -18.87
N PHE A 967 8.73 25.64 -18.78
CA PHE A 967 9.51 25.50 -17.54
C PHE A 967 8.97 26.43 -16.45
N GLY A 968 8.76 25.90 -15.26
CA GLY A 968 8.17 26.65 -14.14
C GLY A 968 6.66 26.86 -14.21
N THR A 969 5.99 26.31 -15.24
CA THR A 969 4.54 26.42 -15.40
C THR A 969 3.83 25.15 -14.93
N ALA A 970 2.54 25.26 -14.65
CA ALA A 970 1.70 24.10 -14.34
C ALA A 970 1.62 23.14 -15.53
N THR A 971 1.77 21.84 -15.26
CA THR A 971 1.66 20.78 -16.28
C THR A 971 0.35 19.98 -16.17
N GLY A 972 -0.59 20.48 -15.42
CA GLY A 972 -1.84 19.81 -15.06
C GLY A 972 -1.84 19.42 -13.59
N ASN A 973 -2.86 18.70 -13.18
CA ASN A 973 -2.91 18.20 -11.80
C ASN A 973 -2.09 16.94 -11.59
N THR A 974 -1.74 16.24 -12.66
CA THR A 974 -0.88 15.06 -12.59
C THR A 974 0.37 15.32 -13.43
N VAL A 975 1.47 15.57 -12.77
CA VAL A 975 2.78 15.62 -13.42
C VAL A 975 3.33 14.21 -13.38
N SER A 976 3.15 13.47 -14.44
CA SER A 976 3.86 12.21 -14.63
C SER A 976 5.29 12.52 -15.04
N ASN A 977 6.24 12.24 -14.19
CA ASN A 977 7.61 12.07 -14.62
C ASN A 977 8.07 10.64 -14.31
N LEU A 978 9.01 10.15 -15.07
CA LEU A 978 9.46 8.75 -15.04
C LEU A 978 10.05 8.28 -13.70
N PHE A 979 10.28 9.17 -12.75
CA PHE A 979 10.97 8.88 -11.50
C PHE A 979 10.22 9.27 -10.25
N SER A 980 9.07 9.87 -10.38
CA SER A 980 8.35 10.34 -9.22
C SER A 980 6.89 9.97 -9.31
N SER A 981 6.31 9.90 -8.15
CA SER A 981 4.90 10.03 -7.92
C SER A 981 4.28 11.06 -8.86
N ALA A 982 3.05 10.84 -9.26
CA ALA A 982 2.24 11.91 -9.82
C ALA A 982 2.21 13.07 -8.81
N ILE A 983 2.87 14.16 -9.15
CA ILE A 983 2.85 15.39 -8.36
C ILE A 983 1.77 16.28 -8.95
N ASN A 984 0.78 16.60 -8.13
CA ASN A 984 -0.29 17.51 -8.55
C ASN A 984 0.23 18.93 -8.57
N ALA A 985 -0.04 19.66 -9.64
CA ALA A 985 0.36 21.06 -9.76
C ALA A 985 -0.41 21.97 -8.79
N TYR A 986 -1.60 21.55 -8.38
CA TYR A 986 -2.46 22.25 -7.42
C TYR A 986 -2.83 21.31 -6.27
N PRO A 987 -3.19 21.86 -5.08
CA PRO A 987 -3.60 21.04 -3.95
C PRO A 987 -4.81 20.16 -4.29
N VAL A 988 -4.71 18.88 -4.01
CA VAL A 988 -5.76 17.90 -4.31
C VAL A 988 -6.59 17.64 -3.07
N ALA A 989 -7.91 17.69 -3.24
CA ALA A 989 -8.81 17.14 -2.26
C ALA A 989 -8.61 15.62 -2.16
N PHE A 990 -8.87 15.05 -0.99
CA PHE A 990 -8.79 13.60 -0.73
C PHE A 990 -9.68 12.70 -1.60
N THR A 991 -10.24 13.16 -2.68
CA THR A 991 -11.12 12.36 -3.52
C THR A 991 -10.40 11.93 -4.79
N ALA A 992 -10.74 10.76 -5.30
CA ALA A 992 -10.37 10.34 -6.64
C ALA A 992 -11.08 11.15 -7.76
N ALA A 993 -11.74 12.24 -7.42
CA ALA A 993 -12.36 13.18 -8.36
C ALA A 993 -11.29 14.01 -9.08
N PRO A 994 -11.62 14.66 -10.20
CA PRO A 994 -10.68 15.52 -10.90
C PRO A 994 -9.99 16.43 -9.90
N ALA A 995 -8.70 16.44 -9.97
CA ALA A 995 -7.82 17.03 -9.00
C ALA A 995 -7.96 18.55 -8.97
N GLY A 996 -8.00 19.16 -7.80
CA GLY A 996 -7.56 20.52 -7.60
C GLY A 996 -8.66 21.46 -7.27
N GLY A 997 -9.38 21.95 -6.78
CA GLY A 997 -10.32 22.97 -6.42
C GLY A 997 -11.24 22.54 -5.27
N ARG A 998 -12.13 23.41 -4.90
CA ARG A 998 -13.16 23.05 -3.92
C ARG A 998 -14.11 22.02 -4.51
N THR A 999 -14.28 20.90 -3.81
CA THR A 999 -15.15 19.80 -4.24
C THR A 999 -16.27 19.60 -3.23
N ILE A 1000 -17.49 19.38 -3.72
CA ILE A 1000 -18.69 19.12 -2.91
C ILE A 1000 -19.13 17.68 -3.10
N ARG A 1001 -19.50 17.03 -1.99
CA ARG A 1001 -20.14 15.71 -1.96
C ARG A 1001 -21.37 15.75 -1.07
N VAL A 1002 -22.46 15.17 -1.53
CA VAL A 1002 -23.69 15.04 -0.75
C VAL A 1002 -23.98 13.56 -0.53
N ALA A 1003 -24.43 13.21 0.67
CA ALA A 1003 -24.89 11.88 0.96
C ALA A 1003 -26.20 11.96 1.75
N VAL A 1004 -27.10 11.00 1.50
CA VAL A 1004 -28.31 10.79 2.27
C VAL A 1004 -28.40 9.34 2.68
N GLY A 1005 -28.98 9.10 3.83
CA GLY A 1005 -29.07 7.73 4.31
C GLY A 1005 -29.99 7.58 5.52
N PHE A 1006 -30.03 6.37 6.03
CA PHE A 1006 -30.74 6.03 7.27
C PHE A 1006 -29.97 4.94 8.03
N ARG A 1007 -30.25 4.86 9.35
CA ARG A 1007 -29.79 3.81 10.26
C ARG A 1007 -30.95 3.34 11.13
N PHE A 1008 -30.86 2.08 11.54
CA PHE A 1008 -31.86 1.48 12.47
C PHE A 1008 -31.23 0.45 13.39
#